data_97766d044ff12402d66fe8d1f158755f
#
_entry.id   97766d044ff12402d66fe8d1f158755f
#
_cell.length_a   1.000
_cell.length_b   1.000
_cell.length_c   1.000
_cell.angle_alpha   90.00
_cell.angle_beta   90.00
_cell.angle_gamma   90.00
#
_symmetry.space_group_name_H-M   'P 1'
#
loop_
_entity.id
_entity.type
_entity.pdbx_description
1 polymer ?
#
loop_
_entity_poly.entity_id
_entity_poly.type
_entity_poly.pdbx_seq_one_letter_code
_entity_poly.pdbx_strand_id
1 'polypeptide(L)'
;MNLFRTAVFLLLADVAMAQAPSGTQAEGQQPTPPPAVKSLDLSAIDKTADACTDFYQYACGNWMKNNPVPSNERRWSRSFSALRERNLYLLWQELDAAAKNPQSPLQKQYGDYYAACLNTDLVEEKGLEPLRPALKRIADLHDAKGLGSVIAELAAQGFSAEMFHFSIEQDKTDASKQIATISQGGMSLPDRGYYLGEHFRYTRTQFIRHMTAMFMLAGDKDAEAFNDARAVLNMETSLALASANGIDVRDTGKYYHITNVADFQKLAPDLDFGVYFKGVNAGRFDTLNVATPDFFRTLNRLIGSQSIDVWKSYLRWHVLTALAQDLPKAYRDQDFFFFGQRVAKQKEPLPRWKQCTEMTDAALGDAVTQDWVKRNFSPSSKASMDRLIATLEKSLSDEIKTLPWMGADTRKAAEEKLSMIRNQIGYPEKWRDYAALNVDREDLVGNTLRSAVFRRGSMLSKLGKPVDEKEWEVTLATVNAYYSPSMNSVNFPAAILQPPFFDPEIDPAVNFGGIGVVAGHELTHAFDDQGAKFDGKGNLRSWQTRDDRKKFVEQTNCEVAQYGGAVAAPGDDDDDAPQQNLNGKFALRENTADNGGLRIAYLALRDTLAAQGKSVDDKIDGYTEKQRFFLGFAQVWCENEEKLPRKRPLIDPHLAGPWRVNGTVQNFEEFGKAFACTKGQPMYPVSSCRVW
;
A
#
# COMPACT_ATOMS: atom_id res chain seq x y z
N MET A 1 41.15 50.11 41.51
CA MET A 1 42.07 50.06 40.36
C MET A 1 41.99 48.65 39.76
N ASN A 2 41.73 48.60 38.53
CA ASN A 2 41.52 47.46 37.62
C ASN A 2 40.05 47.01 37.38
N LEU A 3 39.61 47.49 36.26
CA LEU A 3 38.40 47.17 35.55
C LEU A 3 38.49 45.73 34.94
N PHE A 4 37.42 44.91 35.14
CA PHE A 4 37.13 43.77 34.28
C PHE A 4 35.96 44.17 33.40
N ARG A 5 36.23 44.38 32.11
CA ARG A 5 35.22 44.47 31.06
C ARG A 5 34.83 43.05 30.64
N THR A 6 33.60 42.69 30.87
CA THR A 6 32.97 41.47 30.34
C THR A 6 32.46 41.74 28.94
N ALA A 7 33.11 41.18 27.94
CA ALA A 7 32.65 41.20 26.55
C ALA A 7 31.55 40.14 26.39
N VAL A 8 30.34 40.59 26.09
CA VAL A 8 29.22 39.77 25.63
C VAL A 8 29.46 39.46 24.15
N PHE A 9 29.83 38.22 23.85
CA PHE A 9 29.83 37.71 22.47
C PHE A 9 28.38 37.37 22.07
N LEU A 10 27.80 38.24 21.26
CA LEU A 10 26.60 37.92 20.45
C LEU A 10 27.05 36.93 19.36
N LEU A 11 26.74 35.65 19.55
CA LEU A 11 26.78 34.67 18.48
C LEU A 11 25.52 34.88 17.61
N LEU A 12 25.67 35.68 16.57
CA LEU A 12 24.78 35.63 15.40
C LEU A 12 24.99 34.29 14.72
N ALA A 13 24.09 33.37 14.97
CA ALA A 13 24.02 32.15 14.17
C ALA A 13 23.40 32.51 12.81
N ASP A 14 24.26 32.63 11.80
CA ASP A 14 23.83 32.63 10.41
C ASP A 14 23.06 31.33 10.17
N VAL A 15 21.74 31.47 10.01
CA VAL A 15 20.88 30.42 9.47
C VAL A 15 21.19 30.36 7.97
N ALA A 16 22.25 29.65 7.61
CA ALA A 16 22.47 29.25 6.23
C ALA A 16 21.27 28.40 5.83
N MET A 17 20.36 28.94 5.03
CA MET A 17 19.42 28.15 4.26
C MET A 17 20.25 27.15 3.46
N ALA A 18 20.20 25.89 3.83
CA ALA A 18 20.79 24.82 3.04
C ALA A 18 20.04 24.81 1.70
N GLN A 19 20.66 25.40 0.68
CA GLN A 19 20.20 25.22 -0.69
C GLN A 19 20.23 23.72 -0.98
N ALA A 20 19.05 23.17 -1.32
CA ALA A 20 18.95 21.82 -1.84
C ALA A 20 19.90 21.67 -3.04
N PRO A 21 20.64 20.56 -3.16
CA PRO A 21 21.48 20.35 -4.32
C PRO A 21 20.58 20.35 -5.57
N SER A 22 20.81 21.27 -6.47
CA SER A 22 20.14 21.39 -7.76
C SER A 22 20.56 20.26 -8.69
N GLY A 23 20.00 19.08 -8.47
CA GLY A 23 20.00 17.98 -9.42
C GLY A 23 18.87 18.21 -10.43
N THR A 24 19.01 19.19 -11.32
CA THR A 24 18.10 19.38 -12.44
C THR A 24 18.35 18.29 -13.49
N GLN A 25 17.55 17.22 -13.46
CA GLN A 25 17.22 16.60 -14.76
C GLN A 25 16.45 17.65 -15.54
N ALA A 26 16.94 17.98 -16.75
CA ALA A 26 16.38 19.02 -17.57
C ALA A 26 14.87 18.78 -17.79
N GLU A 27 14.05 19.71 -17.31
CA GLU A 27 12.65 19.81 -17.69
C GLU A 27 12.61 19.86 -19.23
N GLY A 28 12.14 18.77 -19.86
CA GLY A 28 12.04 18.68 -21.32
C GLY A 28 12.59 17.41 -21.98
N GLN A 29 13.28 16.50 -21.29
CA GLN A 29 13.64 15.22 -21.89
C GLN A 29 12.42 14.30 -21.97
N GLN A 30 12.09 13.83 -23.18
CA GLN A 30 11.07 12.79 -23.35
C GLN A 30 11.49 11.53 -22.61
N PRO A 31 10.55 10.85 -21.90
CA PRO A 31 10.83 9.59 -21.25
C PRO A 31 11.34 8.55 -22.24
N THR A 32 12.32 7.78 -21.81
CA THR A 32 12.84 6.67 -22.59
C THR A 32 12.14 5.35 -22.17
N PRO A 33 11.85 4.45 -23.12
CA PRO A 33 11.28 3.15 -22.79
C PRO A 33 12.17 2.41 -21.80
N PRO A 34 11.63 1.92 -20.67
CA PRO A 34 12.41 1.05 -19.79
C PRO A 34 12.72 -0.29 -20.47
N PRO A 35 13.80 -0.96 -20.08
CA PRO A 35 14.17 -2.27 -20.63
C PRO A 35 13.03 -3.28 -20.47
N ALA A 36 12.85 -4.17 -21.44
CA ALA A 36 11.92 -5.27 -21.33
C ALA A 36 12.38 -6.26 -20.23
N VAL A 37 11.46 -6.69 -19.38
CA VAL A 37 11.72 -7.68 -18.34
C VAL A 37 11.45 -9.07 -18.91
N LYS A 38 12.41 -10.00 -18.79
CA LYS A 38 12.22 -11.39 -19.22
C LYS A 38 11.41 -12.14 -18.18
N SER A 39 10.59 -13.11 -18.62
CA SER A 39 9.83 -13.98 -17.70
C SER A 39 10.76 -14.82 -16.83
N LEU A 40 11.74 -15.49 -17.43
CA LEU A 40 12.88 -16.13 -16.75
C LEU A 40 14.19 -15.59 -17.33
N ASP A 41 15.12 -15.18 -16.47
CA ASP A 41 16.44 -14.70 -16.89
C ASP A 41 17.55 -15.58 -16.35
N LEU A 42 18.08 -16.48 -17.19
CA LEU A 42 19.18 -17.36 -16.82
C LEU A 42 20.49 -16.61 -16.52
N SER A 43 20.64 -15.37 -17.00
CA SER A 43 21.81 -14.55 -16.69
C SER A 43 21.78 -13.95 -15.27
N ALA A 44 20.61 -13.92 -14.64
CA ALA A 44 20.44 -13.50 -13.25
C ALA A 44 21.04 -14.49 -12.25
N ILE A 45 21.24 -15.74 -12.68
CA ILE A 45 21.70 -16.85 -11.83
C ILE A 45 23.19 -16.70 -11.51
N ASP A 46 23.52 -16.67 -10.23
CA ASP A 46 24.90 -16.75 -9.73
C ASP A 46 25.31 -18.21 -9.52
N LYS A 47 25.95 -18.78 -10.52
CA LYS A 47 26.41 -20.20 -10.47
C LYS A 47 27.56 -20.44 -9.47
N THR A 48 28.10 -19.40 -8.85
CA THR A 48 29.13 -19.53 -7.79
C THR A 48 28.51 -19.77 -6.41
N ALA A 49 27.21 -19.41 -6.24
CA ALA A 49 26.45 -19.73 -5.04
C ALA A 49 25.89 -21.17 -5.10
N ASP A 50 25.78 -21.80 -3.94
CA ASP A 50 25.16 -23.12 -3.82
C ASP A 50 23.67 -22.98 -3.52
N ALA A 51 22.83 -23.49 -4.44
CA ALA A 51 21.37 -23.45 -4.31
C ALA A 51 20.83 -24.12 -3.05
N CYS A 52 21.57 -25.07 -2.49
CA CYS A 52 21.19 -25.80 -1.28
C CYS A 52 21.56 -25.07 0.01
N THR A 53 22.40 -24.03 -0.09
CA THR A 53 22.84 -23.20 1.02
C THR A 53 22.07 -21.85 1.04
N ASP A 54 21.98 -21.18 -0.12
CA ASP A 54 21.27 -19.92 -0.31
C ASP A 54 20.66 -19.85 -1.72
N PHE A 55 19.41 -20.25 -1.84
CA PHE A 55 18.74 -20.30 -3.11
C PHE A 55 18.44 -18.91 -3.68
N TYR A 56 18.19 -17.94 -2.82
CA TYR A 56 17.97 -16.56 -3.25
C TYR A 56 19.23 -15.98 -3.91
N GLN A 57 20.40 -16.16 -3.28
CA GLN A 57 21.67 -15.73 -3.87
C GLN A 57 21.96 -16.48 -5.19
N TYR A 58 21.67 -17.78 -5.23
CA TYR A 58 21.83 -18.55 -6.47
C TYR A 58 20.95 -17.99 -7.61
N ALA A 59 19.67 -17.76 -7.35
CA ALA A 59 18.70 -17.35 -8.38
C ALA A 59 18.82 -15.87 -8.80
N CYS A 60 19.25 -14.99 -7.89
CA CYS A 60 19.20 -13.52 -8.01
C CYS A 60 20.57 -12.84 -8.03
N GLY A 61 21.66 -13.51 -7.65
CA GLY A 61 22.94 -12.86 -7.30
C GLY A 61 23.52 -11.98 -8.40
N ASN A 62 23.53 -12.45 -9.65
CA ASN A 62 24.02 -11.64 -10.77
C ASN A 62 23.06 -10.48 -11.10
N TRP A 63 21.74 -10.68 -10.95
CA TRP A 63 20.81 -9.58 -11.15
C TRP A 63 21.03 -8.48 -10.11
N MET A 64 21.14 -8.82 -8.83
CA MET A 64 21.39 -7.87 -7.75
C MET A 64 22.68 -7.07 -7.99
N LYS A 65 23.76 -7.73 -8.40
CA LYS A 65 25.04 -7.08 -8.71
C LYS A 65 24.93 -6.05 -9.82
N ASN A 66 24.08 -6.29 -10.82
CA ASN A 66 23.98 -5.48 -12.02
C ASN A 66 22.84 -4.44 -11.98
N ASN A 67 22.01 -4.42 -10.95
CA ASN A 67 20.84 -3.55 -10.85
C ASN A 67 20.81 -2.81 -9.50
N PRO A 68 21.71 -1.83 -9.26
CA PRO A 68 21.69 -1.03 -8.06
C PRO A 68 20.39 -0.25 -7.92
N VAL A 69 20.05 0.15 -6.69
CA VAL A 69 18.85 0.97 -6.42
C VAL A 69 19.01 2.34 -7.10
N PRO A 70 18.07 2.78 -7.94
CA PRO A 70 18.07 4.13 -8.51
C PRO A 70 17.99 5.23 -7.44
N SER A 71 18.54 6.42 -7.70
CA SER A 71 18.61 7.53 -6.73
C SER A 71 17.24 8.05 -6.27
N ASN A 72 16.23 7.91 -7.11
CA ASN A 72 14.83 8.29 -6.81
C ASN A 72 13.99 7.15 -6.20
N GLU A 73 14.60 5.99 -5.97
CA GLU A 73 13.93 4.83 -5.36
C GLU A 73 14.63 4.44 -4.05
N ARG A 74 13.93 3.74 -3.19
CA ARG A 74 14.47 3.14 -1.97
C ARG A 74 14.74 1.66 -2.15
N ARG A 75 13.97 1.00 -2.99
CA ARG A 75 13.98 -0.42 -3.30
C ARG A 75 13.85 -0.60 -4.80
N TRP A 76 14.61 -1.51 -5.33
CA TRP A 76 14.54 -1.85 -6.74
C TRP A 76 14.38 -3.35 -6.91
N SER A 77 13.23 -3.77 -7.39
CA SER A 77 12.93 -5.19 -7.64
C SER A 77 12.86 -5.48 -9.13
N ARG A 78 13.26 -6.68 -9.49
CA ARG A 78 13.19 -7.20 -10.88
C ARG A 78 11.76 -7.28 -11.40
N SER A 79 10.80 -7.43 -10.50
CA SER A 79 9.37 -7.56 -10.82
C SER A 79 8.61 -6.25 -10.54
N PHE A 80 8.26 -5.98 -9.30
CA PHE A 80 7.37 -4.86 -8.95
C PHE A 80 7.89 -3.50 -9.43
N SER A 81 9.15 -3.17 -9.12
CA SER A 81 9.70 -1.86 -9.51
C SER A 81 9.87 -1.73 -11.01
N ALA A 82 10.45 -2.75 -11.67
CA ALA A 82 10.67 -2.71 -13.12
C ALA A 82 9.33 -2.68 -13.89
N LEU A 83 8.33 -3.43 -13.42
CA LEU A 83 7.01 -3.45 -14.05
C LEU A 83 6.24 -2.14 -13.80
N ARG A 84 6.35 -1.55 -12.59
CA ARG A 84 5.81 -0.21 -12.30
C ARG A 84 6.40 0.84 -13.24
N GLU A 85 7.72 0.83 -13.45
CA GLU A 85 8.38 1.73 -14.39
C GLU A 85 7.86 1.59 -15.82
N ARG A 86 7.70 0.34 -16.26
CA ARG A 86 7.11 0.05 -17.58
C ARG A 86 5.67 0.57 -17.67
N ASN A 87 4.84 0.30 -16.67
CA ASN A 87 3.45 0.72 -16.68
C ASN A 87 3.32 2.25 -16.61
N LEU A 88 4.14 2.94 -15.80
CA LEU A 88 4.19 4.40 -15.80
C LEU A 88 4.57 4.96 -17.17
N TYR A 89 5.55 4.36 -17.85
CA TYR A 89 5.91 4.76 -19.21
C TYR A 89 4.76 4.57 -20.20
N LEU A 90 4.08 3.43 -20.17
CA LEU A 90 2.94 3.14 -21.04
C LEU A 90 1.73 4.04 -20.75
N LEU A 91 1.43 4.31 -19.48
CA LEU A 91 0.39 5.28 -19.08
C LEU A 91 0.77 6.69 -19.53
N TRP A 92 2.04 7.09 -19.37
CA TRP A 92 2.52 8.37 -19.87
C TRP A 92 2.26 8.52 -21.37
N GLN A 93 2.50 7.50 -22.18
CA GLN A 93 2.22 7.56 -23.63
C GLN A 93 0.74 7.86 -23.91
N GLU A 94 -0.20 7.24 -23.17
CA GLU A 94 -1.62 7.52 -23.28
C GLU A 94 -1.95 8.96 -22.88
N LEU A 95 -1.41 9.42 -21.77
CA LEU A 95 -1.65 10.75 -21.21
C LEU A 95 -1.06 11.86 -22.10
N ASP A 96 0.16 11.69 -22.57
CA ASP A 96 0.83 12.65 -23.45
C ASP A 96 0.11 12.78 -24.81
N ALA A 97 -0.32 11.64 -25.39
CA ALA A 97 -1.12 11.63 -26.62
C ALA A 97 -2.46 12.34 -26.42
N ALA A 98 -3.16 12.04 -25.32
CA ALA A 98 -4.45 12.66 -25.00
C ALA A 98 -4.33 14.15 -24.69
N ALA A 99 -3.27 14.56 -24.01
CA ALA A 99 -3.00 15.98 -23.71
C ALA A 99 -2.77 16.81 -24.99
N LYS A 100 -2.19 16.18 -26.04
CA LYS A 100 -1.89 16.84 -27.32
C LYS A 100 -3.05 16.79 -28.30
N ASN A 101 -3.73 15.66 -28.40
CA ASN A 101 -4.78 15.42 -29.40
C ASN A 101 -5.82 14.39 -28.92
N PRO A 102 -6.73 14.75 -28.00
CA PRO A 102 -7.72 13.84 -27.46
C PRO A 102 -8.72 13.40 -28.55
N GLN A 103 -9.00 12.09 -28.63
CA GLN A 103 -9.91 11.51 -29.60
C GLN A 103 -11.32 11.24 -29.02
N SER A 104 -11.51 11.49 -27.72
CA SER A 104 -12.79 11.31 -27.02
C SER A 104 -12.92 12.30 -25.86
N PRO A 105 -14.16 12.55 -25.38
CA PRO A 105 -14.35 13.35 -24.15
C PRO A 105 -13.60 12.81 -22.95
N LEU A 106 -13.49 11.48 -22.80
CA LEU A 106 -12.75 10.84 -21.71
C LEU A 106 -11.24 11.09 -21.83
N GLN A 107 -10.68 10.96 -23.05
CA GLN A 107 -9.30 11.31 -23.32
C GLN A 107 -9.01 12.79 -23.04
N LYS A 108 -9.96 13.67 -23.38
CA LYS A 108 -9.83 15.09 -23.03
C LYS A 108 -9.75 15.30 -21.52
N GLN A 109 -10.57 14.62 -20.72
CA GLN A 109 -10.55 14.76 -19.25
C GLN A 109 -9.19 14.37 -18.67
N TYR A 110 -8.69 13.17 -18.93
CA TYR A 110 -7.43 12.76 -18.35
C TYR A 110 -6.21 13.46 -19.00
N GLY A 111 -6.28 13.84 -20.27
CA GLY A 111 -5.27 14.63 -20.95
C GLY A 111 -5.17 16.04 -20.38
N ASP A 112 -6.30 16.69 -20.10
CA ASP A 112 -6.32 18.02 -19.48
C ASP A 112 -5.83 18.00 -18.03
N TYR A 113 -6.15 16.95 -17.25
CA TYR A 113 -5.60 16.79 -15.89
C TYR A 113 -4.08 16.67 -15.94
N TYR A 114 -3.57 15.80 -16.81
CA TYR A 114 -2.14 15.58 -17.00
C TYR A 114 -1.43 16.86 -17.45
N ALA A 115 -2.01 17.58 -18.41
CA ALA A 115 -1.47 18.86 -18.90
C ALA A 115 -1.45 19.95 -17.82
N ALA A 116 -2.49 20.05 -16.99
CA ALA A 116 -2.54 20.96 -15.85
C ALA A 116 -1.41 20.68 -14.86
N CYS A 117 -1.12 19.40 -14.61
CA CYS A 117 -0.03 18.99 -13.73
C CYS A 117 1.36 19.33 -14.28
N LEU A 118 1.55 19.22 -15.59
CA LEU A 118 2.82 19.56 -16.25
C LEU A 118 3.05 21.07 -16.37
N ASN A 119 2.00 21.88 -16.31
CA ASN A 119 2.11 23.35 -16.45
C ASN A 119 2.58 23.99 -15.14
N THR A 120 3.87 23.78 -14.81
CA THR A 120 4.48 24.30 -13.58
C THR A 120 4.48 25.83 -13.54
N ASP A 121 4.61 26.52 -14.67
CA ASP A 121 4.61 27.99 -14.72
C ASP A 121 3.27 28.56 -14.24
N LEU A 122 2.16 27.96 -14.65
CA LEU A 122 0.84 28.37 -14.19
C LEU A 122 0.61 28.04 -12.69
N VAL A 123 1.18 26.93 -12.22
CA VAL A 123 1.15 26.59 -10.79
C VAL A 123 1.92 27.63 -9.97
N GLU A 124 3.10 28.07 -10.45
CA GLU A 124 3.87 29.16 -9.80
C GLU A 124 3.10 30.48 -9.81
N GLU A 125 2.48 30.86 -10.95
CA GLU A 125 1.69 32.06 -11.09
C GLU A 125 0.48 32.10 -10.13
N LYS A 126 -0.24 31.00 -10.01
CA LYS A 126 -1.41 30.90 -9.12
C LYS A 126 -1.05 30.88 -7.64
N GLY A 127 0.13 30.38 -7.29
CA GLY A 127 0.59 30.33 -5.91
C GLY A 127 -0.43 29.64 -4.97
N LEU A 128 -0.81 30.31 -3.90
CA LEU A 128 -1.82 29.83 -2.92
C LEU A 128 -3.24 30.33 -3.20
N GLU A 129 -3.48 31.06 -4.28
CA GLU A 129 -4.84 31.58 -4.59
C GLU A 129 -5.94 30.51 -4.53
N PRO A 130 -5.73 29.28 -5.07
CA PRO A 130 -6.74 28.24 -5.00
C PRO A 130 -7.09 27.79 -3.57
N LEU A 131 -6.18 27.97 -2.61
CA LEU A 131 -6.41 27.60 -1.20
C LEU A 131 -7.02 28.72 -0.38
N ARG A 132 -7.01 29.97 -0.89
CA ARG A 132 -7.45 31.16 -0.14
C ARG A 132 -8.85 31.03 0.47
N PRO A 133 -9.88 30.49 -0.22
CA PRO A 133 -11.21 30.31 0.37
C PRO A 133 -11.18 29.40 1.61
N ALA A 134 -10.47 28.28 1.54
CA ALA A 134 -10.35 27.33 2.64
C ALA A 134 -9.56 27.94 3.82
N LEU A 135 -8.42 28.58 3.54
CA LEU A 135 -7.60 29.25 4.55
C LEU A 135 -8.38 30.38 5.25
N LYS A 136 -9.16 31.16 4.47
CA LYS A 136 -10.03 32.18 5.05
C LYS A 136 -11.11 31.56 5.94
N ARG A 137 -11.74 30.48 5.51
CA ARG A 137 -12.77 29.78 6.29
C ARG A 137 -12.22 29.26 7.63
N ILE A 138 -10.97 28.78 7.63
CA ILE A 138 -10.26 28.38 8.85
C ILE A 138 -9.99 29.62 9.74
N ALA A 139 -9.50 30.71 9.15
CA ALA A 139 -9.22 31.95 9.88
C ALA A 139 -10.46 32.53 10.56
N ASP A 140 -11.64 32.42 9.92
CA ASP A 140 -12.93 32.89 10.43
C ASP A 140 -13.53 31.98 11.54
N LEU A 141 -12.86 30.90 11.93
CA LEU A 141 -13.30 30.03 13.03
C LEU A 141 -13.06 30.72 14.36
N HIS A 142 -14.13 30.97 15.17
CA HIS A 142 -14.06 31.74 16.39
C HIS A 142 -14.08 30.89 17.66
N ASP A 143 -14.71 29.72 17.62
CA ASP A 143 -14.82 28.81 18.75
C ASP A 143 -14.90 27.32 18.28
N ALA A 144 -14.79 26.42 19.25
CA ALA A 144 -14.84 24.98 18.99
C ALA A 144 -16.19 24.47 18.44
N LYS A 145 -17.30 25.20 18.69
CA LYS A 145 -18.62 24.81 18.20
C LYS A 145 -18.72 24.90 16.68
N GLY A 146 -17.95 25.83 16.08
CA GLY A 146 -17.85 25.94 14.62
C GLY A 146 -17.01 24.87 13.95
N LEU A 147 -16.25 24.08 14.71
CA LEU A 147 -15.26 23.15 14.17
C LEU A 147 -15.89 22.07 13.26
N GLY A 148 -17.00 21.48 13.69
CA GLY A 148 -17.72 20.47 12.88
C GLY A 148 -18.19 20.99 11.53
N SER A 149 -18.68 22.25 11.47
CA SER A 149 -19.08 22.89 10.21
C SER A 149 -17.88 23.17 9.31
N VAL A 150 -16.77 23.70 9.87
CA VAL A 150 -15.56 24.00 9.08
C VAL A 150 -14.97 22.72 8.48
N ILE A 151 -14.85 21.65 9.26
CA ILE A 151 -14.34 20.36 8.77
C ILE A 151 -15.24 19.81 7.66
N ALA A 152 -16.58 19.87 7.86
CA ALA A 152 -17.53 19.40 6.87
C ALA A 152 -17.45 20.20 5.56
N GLU A 153 -17.32 21.53 5.65
CA GLU A 153 -17.18 22.40 4.48
C GLU A 153 -15.86 22.15 3.74
N LEU A 154 -14.74 22.00 4.46
CA LEU A 154 -13.44 21.63 3.86
C LEU A 154 -13.54 20.27 3.16
N ALA A 155 -14.10 19.27 3.82
CA ALA A 155 -14.29 17.94 3.26
C ALA A 155 -15.22 17.96 2.01
N ALA A 156 -16.30 18.74 2.04
CA ALA A 156 -17.20 18.90 0.89
C ALA A 156 -16.53 19.58 -0.31
N GLN A 157 -15.45 20.34 -0.09
CA GLN A 157 -14.63 20.96 -1.13
C GLN A 157 -13.47 20.05 -1.58
N GLY A 158 -13.28 18.88 -0.96
CA GLY A 158 -12.25 17.91 -1.33
C GLY A 158 -10.96 17.98 -0.48
N PHE A 159 -10.90 18.87 0.52
CA PHE A 159 -9.75 18.90 1.42
C PHE A 159 -9.80 17.75 2.43
N SER A 160 -8.65 17.19 2.76
CA SER A 160 -8.47 16.17 3.80
C SER A 160 -7.92 16.83 5.07
N ALA A 161 -8.80 17.41 5.87
CA ALA A 161 -8.46 18.11 7.12
C ALA A 161 -9.20 17.53 8.33
N GLU A 162 -9.86 16.38 8.17
CA GLU A 162 -10.54 15.70 9.25
C GLU A 162 -9.57 15.04 10.22
N MET A 163 -9.87 15.11 11.52
CA MET A 163 -9.13 14.42 12.57
C MET A 163 -9.46 12.92 12.65
N PHE A 164 -10.32 12.42 11.79
CA PHE A 164 -10.82 11.05 11.75
C PHE A 164 -11.06 10.64 10.30
N HIS A 165 -11.18 9.33 10.07
CA HIS A 165 -11.62 8.80 8.78
C HIS A 165 -13.11 8.46 8.83
N PHE A 166 -13.84 8.84 7.78
CA PHE A 166 -15.22 8.48 7.57
C PHE A 166 -15.36 7.82 6.20
N SER A 167 -15.90 6.60 6.17
CA SER A 167 -16.05 5.78 4.98
C SER A 167 -17.37 5.03 4.97
N ILE A 168 -17.76 4.52 3.80
CA ILE A 168 -18.80 3.51 3.66
C ILE A 168 -18.10 2.21 3.28
N GLU A 169 -18.27 1.20 4.10
CA GLU A 169 -17.61 -0.10 3.97
C GLU A 169 -18.63 -1.22 3.95
N GLN A 170 -18.23 -2.39 3.53
CA GLN A 170 -19.03 -3.60 3.64
C GLN A 170 -19.23 -3.98 5.11
N ASP A 171 -20.46 -4.27 5.52
CA ASP A 171 -20.79 -4.73 6.87
C ASP A 171 -20.19 -6.10 7.12
N LYS A 172 -19.38 -6.22 8.17
CA LYS A 172 -18.66 -7.45 8.49
C LYS A 172 -19.55 -8.57 9.04
N THR A 173 -20.77 -8.25 9.48
CA THR A 173 -21.74 -9.23 9.99
C THR A 173 -22.81 -9.61 8.95
N ASP A 174 -23.00 -8.75 7.94
CA ASP A 174 -23.86 -9.00 6.79
C ASP A 174 -23.19 -8.44 5.53
N ALA A 175 -22.33 -9.25 4.94
CA ALA A 175 -21.48 -8.87 3.80
C ALA A 175 -22.27 -8.43 2.54
N SER A 176 -23.58 -8.57 2.51
CA SER A 176 -24.44 -8.07 1.44
C SER A 176 -24.76 -6.55 1.57
N LYS A 177 -24.45 -5.94 2.71
CA LYS A 177 -24.81 -4.56 3.04
C LYS A 177 -23.60 -3.65 3.14
N GLN A 178 -23.87 -2.37 2.97
CA GLN A 178 -22.92 -1.29 3.21
C GLN A 178 -23.25 -0.60 4.54
N ILE A 179 -22.21 -0.24 5.32
CA ILE A 179 -22.32 0.44 6.60
C ILE A 179 -21.40 1.65 6.66
N ALA A 180 -21.86 2.72 7.29
CA ALA A 180 -21.01 3.85 7.62
C ALA A 180 -19.98 3.43 8.68
N THR A 181 -18.71 3.75 8.47
CA THR A 181 -17.62 3.47 9.41
C THR A 181 -16.90 4.77 9.76
N ILE A 182 -16.60 4.96 11.05
CA ILE A 182 -15.77 6.06 11.52
C ILE A 182 -14.62 5.52 12.38
N SER A 183 -13.40 6.04 12.14
CA SER A 183 -12.19 5.57 12.78
C SER A 183 -11.21 6.69 13.08
N GLN A 184 -10.15 6.37 13.83
CA GLN A 184 -9.03 7.27 14.11
C GLN A 184 -8.40 7.85 12.85
N GLY A 185 -7.85 9.08 12.94
CA GLY A 185 -7.16 9.75 11.85
C GLY A 185 -6.41 10.98 12.32
N GLY A 186 -6.08 11.88 11.39
CA GLY A 186 -5.56 13.22 11.70
C GLY A 186 -4.08 13.26 12.12
N MET A 187 -3.28 12.28 11.71
CA MET A 187 -1.82 12.27 11.88
C MET A 187 -1.13 12.41 10.52
N SER A 188 -0.06 13.20 10.46
CA SER A 188 0.73 13.42 9.24
C SER A 188 1.88 12.43 9.08
N LEU A 189 2.48 11.97 10.18
CA LEU A 189 3.56 10.97 10.13
C LEU A 189 2.96 9.56 9.94
N PRO A 190 3.72 8.63 9.34
CA PRO A 190 3.18 7.35 8.86
C PRO A 190 2.53 6.44 9.92
N ASP A 191 2.94 6.52 11.18
CA ASP A 191 2.40 5.71 12.28
C ASP A 191 2.57 6.42 13.62
N ARG A 192 1.71 6.07 14.60
CA ARG A 192 1.81 6.59 15.97
C ARG A 192 3.19 6.44 16.60
N GLY A 193 3.95 5.42 16.21
CA GLY A 193 5.30 5.16 16.69
C GLY A 193 6.26 6.30 16.40
N TYR A 194 6.07 7.04 15.31
CA TYR A 194 6.88 8.23 14.99
C TYR A 194 6.70 9.36 16.01
N TYR A 195 5.51 9.47 16.62
CA TYR A 195 5.22 10.47 17.65
C TYR A 195 5.73 10.04 19.03
N LEU A 196 5.67 8.75 19.36
CA LEU A 196 5.84 8.23 20.72
C LEU A 196 7.21 7.58 20.95
N GLY A 197 7.84 7.04 19.91
CA GLY A 197 9.12 6.34 20.01
C GLY A 197 10.29 7.30 20.23
N GLU A 198 11.16 7.01 21.22
CA GLU A 198 12.33 7.85 21.54
C GLU A 198 13.29 7.95 20.34
N HIS A 199 13.49 6.85 19.63
CA HIS A 199 14.36 6.80 18.44
C HIS A 199 13.88 7.69 17.27
N PHE A 200 12.61 8.13 17.27
CA PHE A 200 12.09 9.11 16.30
C PHE A 200 12.18 10.58 16.76
N ARG A 201 12.86 10.85 17.89
CA ARG A 201 13.03 12.22 18.39
C ARG A 201 13.62 13.17 17.35
N TYR A 202 14.66 12.71 16.64
CA TYR A 202 15.25 13.52 15.56
C TYR A 202 14.25 13.76 14.42
N THR A 203 13.50 12.75 14.01
CA THR A 203 12.46 12.89 12.98
C THR A 203 11.40 13.92 13.38
N ARG A 204 10.93 13.91 14.64
CA ARG A 204 10.00 14.93 15.16
C ARG A 204 10.59 16.34 15.14
N THR A 205 11.89 16.49 15.46
CA THR A 205 12.56 17.79 15.33
C THR A 205 12.59 18.27 13.90
N GLN A 206 12.88 17.39 12.94
CA GLN A 206 12.84 17.74 11.51
C GLN A 206 11.43 18.02 11.01
N PHE A 207 10.42 17.33 11.57
CA PHE A 207 9.02 17.57 11.26
C PHE A 207 8.56 18.98 11.69
N ILE A 208 8.94 19.43 12.90
CA ILE A 208 8.69 20.83 13.31
C ILE A 208 9.32 21.81 12.32
N ARG A 209 10.59 21.59 11.91
CA ARG A 209 11.28 22.46 10.94
C ARG A 209 10.57 22.48 9.60
N HIS A 210 10.11 21.32 9.13
CA HIS A 210 9.34 21.20 7.90
C HIS A 210 8.03 21.99 7.97
N MET A 211 7.22 21.80 9.01
CA MET A 211 5.99 22.55 9.19
C MET A 211 6.24 24.05 9.30
N THR A 212 7.28 24.47 10.05
CA THR A 212 7.69 25.87 10.14
C THR A 212 7.98 26.45 8.77
N ALA A 213 8.77 25.75 7.95
CA ALA A 213 9.08 26.22 6.59
C ALA A 213 7.82 26.31 5.71
N MET A 214 6.90 25.34 5.80
CA MET A 214 5.65 25.35 5.04
C MET A 214 4.74 26.54 5.45
N PHE A 215 4.64 26.84 6.75
CA PHE A 215 3.91 28.01 7.23
C PHE A 215 4.57 29.33 6.83
N MET A 216 5.90 29.39 6.84
CA MET A 216 6.62 30.58 6.35
C MET A 216 6.40 30.79 4.84
N LEU A 217 6.39 29.72 4.03
CA LEU A 217 6.03 29.79 2.62
C LEU A 217 4.59 30.29 2.43
N ALA A 218 3.69 30.00 3.37
CA ALA A 218 2.32 30.51 3.39
C ALA A 218 2.18 31.96 3.90
N GLY A 219 3.30 32.61 4.27
CA GLY A 219 3.37 34.02 4.63
C GLY A 219 3.48 34.32 6.12
N ASP A 220 3.59 33.31 6.99
CA ASP A 220 3.73 33.52 8.43
C ASP A 220 5.16 34.00 8.78
N LYS A 221 5.29 34.71 9.89
CA LYS A 221 6.60 35.07 10.44
C LYS A 221 7.24 33.88 11.14
N ASP A 222 8.57 33.81 11.15
CA ASP A 222 9.33 32.68 11.69
C ASP A 222 8.87 32.23 13.10
N ALA A 223 8.77 33.19 14.04
CA ALA A 223 8.35 32.87 15.41
C ALA A 223 6.89 32.35 15.51
N GLU A 224 5.99 32.86 14.69
CA GLU A 224 4.59 32.43 14.58
C GLU A 224 4.54 31.02 13.96
N ALA A 225 5.15 30.85 12.81
CA ALA A 225 5.27 29.57 12.10
C ALA A 225 5.84 28.45 12.98
N PHE A 226 6.88 28.74 13.76
CA PHE A 226 7.46 27.79 14.71
C PHE A 226 6.51 27.41 15.84
N ASN A 227 5.79 28.37 16.40
CA ASN A 227 4.80 28.11 17.46
C ASN A 227 3.64 27.26 16.93
N ASP A 228 3.14 27.57 15.73
CA ASP A 228 2.08 26.81 15.05
C ASP A 228 2.53 25.38 14.76
N ALA A 229 3.74 25.19 14.24
CA ALA A 229 4.32 23.86 13.99
C ALA A 229 4.41 23.03 15.28
N ARG A 230 4.81 23.63 16.39
CA ARG A 230 4.82 22.96 17.71
C ARG A 230 3.43 22.61 18.21
N ALA A 231 2.46 23.50 18.01
CA ALA A 231 1.08 23.27 18.39
C ALA A 231 0.49 22.08 17.60
N VAL A 232 0.75 22.01 16.28
CA VAL A 232 0.34 20.89 15.43
C VAL A 232 0.98 19.58 15.91
N LEU A 233 2.31 19.55 16.13
CA LEU A 233 2.96 18.31 16.62
C LEU A 233 2.40 17.84 17.94
N ASN A 234 2.11 18.75 18.89
CA ASN A 234 1.53 18.41 20.18
C ASN A 234 0.10 17.85 20.04
N MET A 235 -0.70 18.43 19.14
CA MET A 235 -2.03 17.96 18.81
C MET A 235 -1.98 16.54 18.21
N GLU A 236 -1.17 16.34 17.17
CA GLU A 236 -1.01 15.02 16.53
C GLU A 236 -0.42 13.99 17.50
N THR A 237 0.48 14.38 18.41
CA THR A 237 0.99 13.49 19.47
C THR A 237 -0.14 13.04 20.40
N SER A 238 -1.06 13.95 20.72
CA SER A 238 -2.23 13.62 21.56
C SER A 238 -3.18 12.65 20.83
N LEU A 239 -3.39 12.85 19.52
CA LEU A 239 -4.15 11.92 18.68
C LEU A 239 -3.43 10.56 18.58
N ALA A 240 -2.10 10.56 18.42
CA ALA A 240 -1.28 9.34 18.36
C ALA A 240 -1.37 8.53 19.66
N LEU A 241 -1.40 9.17 20.82
CA LEU A 241 -1.59 8.51 22.13
C LEU A 241 -2.95 7.79 22.20
N ALA A 242 -3.99 8.36 21.61
CA ALA A 242 -5.34 7.80 21.59
C ALA A 242 -5.53 6.76 20.48
N SER A 243 -4.65 6.72 19.49
CA SER A 243 -4.77 5.84 18.35
C SER A 243 -4.24 4.44 18.67
N ALA A 244 -4.91 3.42 18.13
CA ALA A 244 -4.38 2.06 18.07
C ALA A 244 -3.18 2.02 17.10
N ASN A 245 -2.25 1.08 17.31
CA ASN A 245 -1.15 0.88 16.38
C ASN A 245 -1.62 0.15 15.10
N GLY A 246 -0.87 0.27 14.01
CA GLY A 246 -1.22 -0.31 12.72
C GLY A 246 -1.33 -1.84 12.74
N ILE A 247 -0.66 -2.53 13.68
CA ILE A 247 -0.74 -3.99 13.86
C ILE A 247 -2.09 -4.36 14.48
N ASP A 248 -2.48 -3.67 15.54
CA ASP A 248 -3.73 -3.95 16.26
C ASP A 248 -4.96 -3.70 15.39
N VAL A 249 -4.95 -2.65 14.56
CA VAL A 249 -6.10 -2.30 13.68
C VAL A 249 -6.42 -3.41 12.66
N ARG A 250 -5.46 -4.29 12.36
CA ARG A 250 -5.67 -5.46 11.49
C ARG A 250 -6.52 -6.56 12.12
N ASP A 251 -6.70 -6.56 13.45
CA ASP A 251 -7.66 -7.47 14.09
C ASP A 251 -9.09 -6.95 13.89
N THR A 252 -9.65 -7.32 12.75
CA THR A 252 -10.96 -6.89 12.27
C THR A 252 -12.07 -7.04 13.32
N GLY A 253 -12.05 -8.12 14.13
CA GLY A 253 -13.06 -8.36 15.17
C GLY A 253 -12.97 -7.38 16.33
N LYS A 254 -11.75 -6.93 16.67
CA LYS A 254 -11.51 -5.98 17.76
C LYS A 254 -11.97 -4.55 17.44
N TYR A 255 -12.05 -4.21 16.15
CA TYR A 255 -12.35 -2.85 15.66
C TYR A 255 -13.69 -2.77 14.93
N TYR A 256 -14.62 -3.65 15.28
CA TYR A 256 -15.97 -3.65 14.74
C TYR A 256 -16.99 -3.46 15.85
N HIS A 257 -17.48 -2.22 16.03
CA HIS A 257 -18.38 -1.81 17.10
C HIS A 257 -19.58 -1.06 16.53
N ILE A 258 -20.65 -1.79 16.28
CA ILE A 258 -21.89 -1.19 15.78
C ILE A 258 -22.59 -0.44 16.91
N THR A 259 -22.92 0.81 16.62
CA THR A 259 -23.68 1.67 17.51
C THR A 259 -24.65 2.54 16.72
N ASN A 260 -25.66 3.13 17.38
CA ASN A 260 -26.48 4.14 16.74
C ASN A 260 -25.81 5.52 16.77
N VAL A 261 -26.18 6.39 15.83
CA VAL A 261 -25.59 7.73 15.68
C VAL A 261 -25.77 8.57 16.96
N ALA A 262 -26.90 8.43 17.66
CA ALA A 262 -27.15 9.19 18.90
C ALA A 262 -26.24 8.75 20.04
N ASP A 263 -25.93 7.45 20.17
CA ASP A 263 -24.99 6.96 21.18
C ASP A 263 -23.54 7.28 20.81
N PHE A 264 -23.19 7.25 19.51
CA PHE A 264 -21.90 7.73 19.04
C PHE A 264 -21.70 9.21 19.38
N GLN A 265 -22.72 10.07 19.16
CA GLN A 265 -22.66 11.50 19.51
C GLN A 265 -22.34 11.72 21.02
N LYS A 266 -22.76 10.81 21.91
CA LYS A 266 -22.45 10.90 23.35
C LYS A 266 -20.97 10.61 23.67
N LEU A 267 -20.23 9.95 22.79
CA LEU A 267 -18.79 9.73 22.96
C LEU A 267 -17.96 11.01 22.75
N ALA A 268 -18.46 11.90 21.88
CA ALA A 268 -17.79 13.15 21.54
C ALA A 268 -18.84 14.29 21.38
N PRO A 269 -19.46 14.73 22.49
CA PRO A 269 -20.55 15.70 22.45
C PRO A 269 -20.13 17.10 21.98
N ASP A 270 -18.86 17.48 22.10
CA ASP A 270 -18.34 18.80 21.72
C ASP A 270 -18.12 18.96 20.21
N LEU A 271 -18.22 17.87 19.41
CA LEU A 271 -18.23 17.89 17.95
C LEU A 271 -19.61 17.46 17.44
N ASP A 272 -20.30 18.35 16.73
CA ASP A 272 -21.60 18.02 16.12
C ASP A 272 -21.40 17.17 14.87
N PHE A 273 -21.46 15.83 15.04
CA PHE A 273 -21.37 14.88 13.93
C PHE A 273 -22.57 14.93 13.00
N GLY A 274 -23.75 15.38 13.49
CA GLY A 274 -24.91 15.56 12.64
C GLY A 274 -24.69 16.67 11.62
N VAL A 275 -24.06 17.78 12.03
CA VAL A 275 -23.63 18.87 11.14
C VAL A 275 -22.57 18.34 10.15
N TYR A 276 -21.58 17.56 10.63
CA TYR A 276 -20.56 16.99 9.76
C TYR A 276 -21.18 16.05 8.70
N PHE A 277 -21.96 15.04 9.08
CA PHE A 277 -22.56 14.09 8.16
C PHE A 277 -23.46 14.76 7.13
N LYS A 278 -24.25 15.76 7.56
CA LYS A 278 -25.06 16.56 6.66
C LYS A 278 -24.20 17.37 5.67
N GLY A 279 -23.13 17.99 6.17
CA GLY A 279 -22.25 18.84 5.36
C GLY A 279 -21.49 18.07 4.27
N VAL A 280 -21.10 16.84 4.54
CA VAL A 280 -20.46 15.97 3.54
C VAL A 280 -21.45 15.19 2.67
N ASN A 281 -22.76 15.43 2.81
CA ASN A 281 -23.83 14.73 2.09
C ASN A 281 -23.83 13.21 2.31
N ALA A 282 -23.57 12.76 3.52
CA ALA A 282 -23.51 11.33 3.86
C ALA A 282 -24.85 10.60 3.79
N GLY A 283 -25.96 11.31 3.53
CA GLY A 283 -27.29 10.72 3.56
C GLY A 283 -27.78 10.48 5.00
N ARG A 284 -28.83 9.68 5.14
CA ARG A 284 -29.38 9.30 6.44
C ARG A 284 -29.02 7.88 6.77
N PHE A 285 -28.53 7.64 7.96
CA PHE A 285 -28.28 6.34 8.55
C PHE A 285 -28.48 6.40 10.05
N ASP A 286 -28.94 5.30 10.64
CA ASP A 286 -29.24 5.21 12.08
C ASP A 286 -28.10 4.55 12.85
N THR A 287 -27.32 3.70 12.16
CA THR A 287 -26.22 2.92 12.77
C THR A 287 -24.93 3.10 11.98
N LEU A 288 -23.81 3.01 12.70
CA LEU A 288 -22.48 3.03 12.12
C LEU A 288 -21.53 2.14 12.92
N ASN A 289 -20.44 1.72 12.27
CA ASN A 289 -19.30 1.12 12.96
C ASN A 289 -18.39 2.25 13.51
N VAL A 290 -18.18 2.28 14.83
CA VAL A 290 -17.17 3.14 15.48
C VAL A 290 -15.95 2.28 15.76
N ALA A 291 -15.01 2.23 14.82
CA ALA A 291 -13.87 1.31 14.90
C ALA A 291 -12.96 1.57 16.11
N THR A 292 -12.80 2.82 16.54
CA THR A 292 -11.93 3.23 17.65
C THR A 292 -12.64 4.15 18.64
N PRO A 293 -13.55 3.64 19.49
CA PRO A 293 -14.36 4.49 20.40
C PRO A 293 -13.53 5.34 21.37
N ASP A 294 -12.41 4.80 21.89
CA ASP A 294 -11.54 5.52 22.83
C ASP A 294 -10.84 6.72 22.20
N PHE A 295 -10.54 6.63 20.90
CA PHE A 295 -10.03 7.76 20.14
C PHE A 295 -11.02 8.94 20.15
N PHE A 296 -12.31 8.69 19.93
CA PHE A 296 -13.32 9.75 19.90
C PHE A 296 -13.54 10.37 21.28
N ARG A 297 -13.44 9.62 22.37
CA ARG A 297 -13.44 10.18 23.73
C ARG A 297 -12.26 11.12 23.97
N THR A 298 -11.09 10.77 23.44
CA THR A 298 -9.90 11.63 23.55
C THR A 298 -10.00 12.84 22.63
N LEU A 299 -10.48 12.67 21.39
CA LEU A 299 -10.76 13.78 20.48
C LEU A 299 -11.69 14.81 21.12
N ASN A 300 -12.78 14.35 21.79
CA ASN A 300 -13.69 15.25 22.50
C ASN A 300 -12.98 16.07 23.59
N ARG A 301 -12.10 15.42 24.39
CA ARG A 301 -11.32 16.14 25.40
C ARG A 301 -10.39 17.18 24.78
N LEU A 302 -9.79 16.89 23.63
CA LEU A 302 -8.95 17.84 22.90
C LEU A 302 -9.77 19.04 22.40
N ILE A 303 -10.98 18.80 21.87
CA ILE A 303 -11.89 19.85 21.41
C ILE A 303 -12.23 20.81 22.57
N GLY A 304 -12.53 20.29 23.77
CA GLY A 304 -12.84 21.07 24.92
C GLY A 304 -11.64 21.77 25.61
N SER A 305 -10.41 21.30 25.38
CA SER A 305 -9.23 21.78 26.12
C SER A 305 -8.25 22.62 25.30
N GLN A 306 -8.23 22.46 23.98
CA GLN A 306 -7.31 23.21 23.11
C GLN A 306 -7.91 24.57 22.72
N SER A 307 -7.05 25.59 22.62
CA SER A 307 -7.46 26.88 22.10
C SER A 307 -7.87 26.80 20.63
N ILE A 308 -8.71 27.74 20.21
CA ILE A 308 -9.13 27.79 18.80
C ILE A 308 -7.97 28.06 17.86
N ASP A 309 -6.93 28.75 18.30
CA ASP A 309 -5.74 29.01 17.46
C ASP A 309 -4.97 27.70 17.16
N VAL A 310 -4.89 26.77 18.11
CA VAL A 310 -4.30 25.43 17.89
C VAL A 310 -5.08 24.67 16.80
N TRP A 311 -6.42 24.73 16.83
CA TRP A 311 -7.26 24.13 15.79
C TRP A 311 -7.07 24.79 14.44
N LYS A 312 -6.93 26.14 14.39
CA LYS A 312 -6.63 26.85 13.15
C LYS A 312 -5.29 26.42 12.57
N SER A 313 -4.22 26.36 13.38
CA SER A 313 -2.90 25.92 12.96
C SER A 313 -2.94 24.46 12.43
N TYR A 314 -3.67 23.57 13.14
CA TYR A 314 -3.85 22.18 12.75
C TYR A 314 -4.55 22.05 11.39
N LEU A 315 -5.70 22.72 11.20
CA LEU A 315 -6.45 22.66 9.94
C LEU A 315 -5.67 23.28 8.77
N ARG A 316 -4.98 24.41 9.01
CA ARG A 316 -4.11 25.05 8.00
C ARG A 316 -2.99 24.11 7.56
N TRP A 317 -2.35 23.44 8.52
CA TRP A 317 -1.31 22.44 8.23
C TRP A 317 -1.85 21.33 7.32
N HIS A 318 -2.98 20.74 7.68
CA HIS A 318 -3.55 19.65 6.90
C HIS A 318 -3.99 20.07 5.50
N VAL A 319 -4.49 21.29 5.31
CA VAL A 319 -4.80 21.84 3.99
C VAL A 319 -3.54 22.03 3.16
N LEU A 320 -2.45 22.57 3.73
CA LEU A 320 -1.21 22.82 3.01
C LEU A 320 -0.50 21.49 2.64
N THR A 321 -0.36 20.58 3.59
CA THR A 321 0.38 19.34 3.37
C THR A 321 -0.35 18.39 2.40
N ALA A 322 -1.70 18.35 2.44
CA ALA A 322 -2.49 17.51 1.55
C ALA A 322 -2.34 17.88 0.07
N LEU A 323 -2.01 19.12 -0.23
CA LEU A 323 -1.89 19.65 -1.60
C LEU A 323 -0.46 20.08 -1.95
N ALA A 324 0.54 19.74 -1.12
CA ALA A 324 1.92 20.20 -1.31
C ALA A 324 2.47 19.86 -2.72
N GLN A 325 2.07 18.73 -3.31
CA GLN A 325 2.49 18.31 -4.65
C GLN A 325 1.78 19.07 -5.79
N ASP A 326 0.67 19.73 -5.50
CA ASP A 326 -0.11 20.56 -6.44
C ASP A 326 0.28 22.03 -6.38
N LEU A 327 1.13 22.43 -5.42
CA LEU A 327 1.53 23.80 -5.14
C LEU A 327 2.85 24.18 -5.83
N PRO A 328 3.28 25.47 -5.78
CA PRO A 328 4.56 25.93 -6.30
C PRO A 328 5.76 25.10 -5.86
N LYS A 329 6.84 25.16 -6.65
CA LYS A 329 8.04 24.34 -6.45
C LYS A 329 8.60 24.40 -5.03
N ALA A 330 8.54 25.56 -4.38
CA ALA A 330 9.05 25.72 -3.02
C ALA A 330 8.32 24.79 -2.01
N TYR A 331 7.01 24.58 -2.17
CA TYR A 331 6.22 23.66 -1.35
C TYR A 331 6.56 22.20 -1.67
N ARG A 332 6.64 21.86 -2.96
CA ARG A 332 7.00 20.50 -3.42
C ARG A 332 8.40 20.11 -2.93
N ASP A 333 9.35 21.00 -3.05
CA ASP A 333 10.74 20.78 -2.61
C ASP A 333 10.81 20.59 -1.08
N GLN A 334 10.05 21.38 -0.32
CA GLN A 334 10.01 21.30 1.12
C GLN A 334 9.31 20.02 1.59
N ASP A 335 8.27 19.59 0.89
CA ASP A 335 7.57 18.32 1.13
C ASP A 335 8.50 17.14 0.83
N PHE A 336 9.16 17.13 -0.32
CA PHE A 336 10.15 16.12 -0.68
C PHE A 336 11.33 16.07 0.29
N PHE A 337 11.84 17.22 0.73
CA PHE A 337 12.94 17.28 1.70
C PHE A 337 12.59 16.51 2.99
N PHE A 338 11.36 16.62 3.46
CA PHE A 338 10.96 15.92 4.68
C PHE A 338 10.44 14.50 4.38
N PHE A 339 9.35 14.36 3.64
CA PHE A 339 8.72 13.05 3.42
C PHE A 339 9.53 12.15 2.48
N GLY A 340 10.12 12.69 1.43
CA GLY A 340 10.97 11.97 0.50
C GLY A 340 12.32 11.61 1.11
N GLN A 341 13.11 12.62 1.48
CA GLN A 341 14.50 12.37 1.89
C GLN A 341 14.62 11.89 3.33
N ARG A 342 13.88 12.48 4.29
CA ARG A 342 14.05 12.16 5.72
C ARG A 342 13.25 10.94 6.14
N VAL A 343 12.02 10.81 5.68
CA VAL A 343 11.14 9.68 6.05
C VAL A 343 11.33 8.49 5.09
N ALA A 344 11.19 8.70 3.78
CA ALA A 344 11.26 7.63 2.79
C ALA A 344 12.70 7.29 2.33
N LYS A 345 13.72 8.12 2.68
CA LYS A 345 15.13 7.92 2.30
C LYS A 345 15.41 7.96 0.80
N GLN A 346 14.56 8.59 0.02
CA GLN A 346 14.82 8.89 -1.39
C GLN A 346 15.91 9.97 -1.51
N LYS A 347 16.81 9.83 -2.48
CA LYS A 347 17.89 10.83 -2.72
C LYS A 347 17.42 11.96 -3.62
N GLU A 348 16.54 11.63 -4.58
CA GLU A 348 16.01 12.56 -5.59
C GLU A 348 14.50 12.39 -5.74
N PRO A 349 13.75 13.46 -6.10
CA PRO A 349 12.34 13.34 -6.39
C PRO A 349 12.11 12.58 -7.71
N LEU A 350 10.93 12.01 -7.85
CA LEU A 350 10.49 11.47 -9.14
C LEU A 350 10.46 12.61 -10.19
N PRO A 351 10.82 12.32 -11.45
CA PRO A 351 10.62 13.26 -12.56
C PRO A 351 9.17 13.73 -12.65
N ARG A 352 8.93 14.99 -13.00
CA ARG A 352 7.59 15.59 -13.01
C ARG A 352 6.58 14.80 -13.84
N TRP A 353 6.97 14.28 -14.98
CA TRP A 353 6.10 13.47 -15.82
C TRP A 353 5.60 12.21 -15.11
N LYS A 354 6.44 11.55 -14.27
CA LYS A 354 6.03 10.40 -13.47
C LYS A 354 5.05 10.82 -12.36
N GLN A 355 5.37 11.90 -11.64
CA GLN A 355 4.46 12.44 -10.61
C GLN A 355 3.08 12.74 -11.24
N CYS A 356 3.05 13.43 -12.38
CA CYS A 356 1.80 13.79 -13.06
C CYS A 356 1.06 12.55 -13.59
N THR A 357 1.78 11.51 -14.03
CA THR A 357 1.16 10.23 -14.42
C THR A 357 0.49 9.57 -13.22
N GLU A 358 1.17 9.48 -12.07
CA GLU A 358 0.61 8.91 -10.83
C GLU A 358 -0.56 9.73 -10.29
N MET A 359 -0.47 11.07 -10.32
CA MET A 359 -1.56 11.95 -9.90
C MET A 359 -2.80 11.79 -10.80
N THR A 360 -2.60 11.64 -12.11
CA THR A 360 -3.70 11.44 -13.06
C THR A 360 -4.32 10.04 -12.88
N ASP A 361 -3.52 9.00 -12.67
CA ASP A 361 -4.02 7.66 -12.37
C ASP A 361 -4.81 7.64 -11.05
N ALA A 362 -4.33 8.30 -10.00
CA ALA A 362 -5.06 8.43 -8.74
C ALA A 362 -6.42 9.15 -8.88
N ALA A 363 -6.52 10.10 -9.80
CA ALA A 363 -7.75 10.88 -10.05
C ALA A 363 -8.72 10.18 -11.03
N LEU A 364 -8.19 9.61 -12.10
CA LEU A 364 -8.90 9.15 -13.30
C LEU A 364 -8.44 7.75 -13.76
N GLY A 365 -7.96 6.90 -12.85
CA GLY A 365 -7.28 5.65 -13.16
C GLY A 365 -8.06 4.73 -14.09
N ASP A 366 -9.36 4.50 -13.81
CA ASP A 366 -10.19 3.67 -14.69
C ASP A 366 -10.35 4.28 -16.10
N ALA A 367 -10.32 5.61 -16.22
CA ALA A 367 -10.40 6.29 -17.51
C ALA A 367 -9.14 6.04 -18.36
N VAL A 368 -7.95 6.23 -17.75
CA VAL A 368 -6.68 6.04 -18.44
C VAL A 368 -6.45 4.56 -18.76
N THR A 369 -6.75 3.69 -17.81
CA THR A 369 -6.48 2.25 -17.96
C THR A 369 -7.41 1.55 -18.94
N GLN A 370 -8.56 2.12 -19.33
CA GLN A 370 -9.36 1.58 -20.42
C GLN A 370 -8.58 1.47 -21.73
N ASP A 371 -7.87 2.53 -22.10
CA ASP A 371 -7.11 2.56 -23.36
C ASP A 371 -5.81 1.74 -23.22
N TRP A 372 -5.19 1.79 -22.03
CA TRP A 372 -4.02 0.97 -21.71
C TRP A 372 -4.33 -0.54 -21.80
N VAL A 373 -5.43 -1.01 -21.23
CA VAL A 373 -5.87 -2.43 -21.27
C VAL A 373 -6.09 -2.90 -22.70
N LYS A 374 -6.77 -2.11 -23.53
CA LYS A 374 -7.02 -2.46 -24.94
C LYS A 374 -5.74 -2.73 -25.72
N ARG A 375 -4.64 -2.07 -25.38
CA ARG A 375 -3.36 -2.18 -26.10
C ARG A 375 -2.42 -3.21 -25.47
N ASN A 376 -2.46 -3.41 -24.16
CA ASN A 376 -1.44 -4.13 -23.42
C ASN A 376 -1.90 -5.45 -22.78
N PHE A 377 -3.21 -5.72 -22.71
CA PHE A 377 -3.74 -6.92 -22.09
C PHE A 377 -4.80 -7.60 -22.98
N SER A 378 -4.43 -8.71 -23.61
CA SER A 378 -5.30 -9.38 -24.58
C SER A 378 -6.38 -10.24 -23.91
N PRO A 379 -7.52 -10.48 -24.58
CA PRO A 379 -8.53 -11.44 -24.11
C PRO A 379 -7.96 -12.87 -23.96
N SER A 380 -6.98 -13.26 -24.77
CA SER A 380 -6.32 -14.56 -24.67
C SER A 380 -5.46 -14.67 -23.41
N SER A 381 -4.78 -13.60 -23.00
CA SER A 381 -4.04 -13.52 -21.74
C SER A 381 -4.99 -13.68 -20.55
N LYS A 382 -6.15 -13.01 -20.58
CA LYS A 382 -7.19 -13.18 -19.54
C LYS A 382 -7.64 -14.65 -19.47
N ALA A 383 -8.00 -15.26 -20.59
CA ALA A 383 -8.46 -16.65 -20.63
C ALA A 383 -7.36 -17.64 -20.18
N SER A 384 -6.10 -17.34 -20.40
CA SER A 384 -4.97 -18.17 -19.91
C SER A 384 -4.83 -18.05 -18.38
N MET A 385 -5.01 -16.85 -17.83
CA MET A 385 -5.00 -16.63 -16.38
C MET A 385 -6.22 -17.31 -15.70
N ASP A 386 -7.41 -17.22 -16.30
CA ASP A 386 -8.61 -17.93 -15.81
C ASP A 386 -8.37 -19.43 -15.68
N ARG A 387 -7.75 -20.07 -16.69
CA ARG A 387 -7.41 -21.51 -16.64
C ARG A 387 -6.37 -21.83 -15.57
N LEU A 388 -5.36 -20.97 -15.41
CA LEU A 388 -4.31 -21.14 -14.40
C LEU A 388 -4.94 -21.11 -12.99
N ILE A 389 -5.79 -20.13 -12.70
CA ILE A 389 -6.48 -20.02 -11.41
C ILE A 389 -7.37 -21.23 -11.15
N ALA A 390 -8.17 -21.67 -12.12
CA ALA A 390 -9.02 -22.86 -11.97
C ALA A 390 -8.19 -24.12 -11.64
N THR A 391 -6.98 -24.24 -12.18
CA THR A 391 -6.08 -25.36 -11.86
C THR A 391 -5.54 -25.24 -10.43
N LEU A 392 -5.23 -24.03 -9.97
CA LEU A 392 -4.81 -23.77 -8.57
C LEU A 392 -5.92 -24.07 -7.59
N GLU A 393 -7.14 -23.62 -7.86
CA GLU A 393 -8.33 -23.90 -7.02
C GLU A 393 -8.57 -25.40 -6.88
N LYS A 394 -8.44 -26.15 -8.00
CA LYS A 394 -8.54 -27.60 -7.95
C LYS A 394 -7.44 -28.21 -7.07
N SER A 395 -6.20 -27.77 -7.21
CA SER A 395 -5.07 -28.26 -6.41
C SER A 395 -5.25 -27.94 -4.93
N LEU A 396 -5.78 -26.74 -4.59
CA LEU A 396 -6.10 -26.37 -3.21
C LEU A 396 -7.24 -27.23 -2.65
N SER A 397 -8.28 -27.48 -3.43
CA SER A 397 -9.37 -28.42 -3.01
C SER A 397 -8.81 -29.82 -2.71
N ASP A 398 -7.91 -30.33 -3.56
CA ASP A 398 -7.31 -31.66 -3.35
C ASP A 398 -6.39 -31.69 -2.11
N GLU A 399 -5.65 -30.61 -1.82
CA GLU A 399 -4.89 -30.48 -0.57
C GLU A 399 -5.80 -30.42 0.67
N ILE A 400 -6.85 -29.60 0.67
CA ILE A 400 -7.82 -29.47 1.77
C ILE A 400 -8.36 -30.84 2.18
N LYS A 401 -8.63 -31.75 1.22
CA LYS A 401 -9.11 -33.11 1.49
C LYS A 401 -8.12 -33.96 2.29
N THR A 402 -6.84 -33.67 2.21
CA THR A 402 -5.76 -34.46 2.80
C THR A 402 -5.14 -33.88 4.06
N LEU A 403 -5.45 -32.61 4.41
CA LEU A 403 -4.83 -31.94 5.55
C LEU A 403 -5.16 -32.63 6.88
N PRO A 404 -4.15 -33.09 7.64
CA PRO A 404 -4.37 -33.91 8.84
C PRO A 404 -4.97 -33.13 10.01
N TRP A 405 -4.80 -31.81 10.05
CA TRP A 405 -5.34 -30.96 11.11
C TRP A 405 -6.84 -30.64 10.93
N MET A 406 -7.37 -30.74 9.71
CA MET A 406 -8.79 -30.48 9.42
C MET A 406 -9.66 -31.71 9.70
N GLY A 407 -10.65 -31.58 10.59
CA GLY A 407 -11.74 -32.53 10.74
C GLY A 407 -12.76 -32.42 9.60
N ALA A 408 -13.69 -33.36 9.54
CA ALA A 408 -14.66 -33.47 8.44
C ALA A 408 -15.51 -32.19 8.26
N ASP A 409 -15.99 -31.61 9.37
CA ASP A 409 -16.84 -30.41 9.31
C ASP A 409 -16.07 -29.17 8.83
N THR A 410 -14.84 -28.95 9.34
CA THR A 410 -13.96 -27.87 8.90
C THR A 410 -13.58 -28.04 7.43
N ARG A 411 -13.28 -29.26 6.99
CA ARG A 411 -12.94 -29.57 5.60
C ARG A 411 -14.10 -29.25 4.66
N LYS A 412 -15.32 -29.68 5.03
CA LYS A 412 -16.53 -29.35 4.25
C LYS A 412 -16.74 -27.84 4.14
N ALA A 413 -16.60 -27.12 5.24
CA ALA A 413 -16.75 -25.66 5.25
C ALA A 413 -15.65 -24.95 4.45
N ALA A 414 -14.41 -25.47 4.45
CA ALA A 414 -13.31 -24.96 3.64
C ALA A 414 -13.59 -25.15 2.14
N GLU A 415 -14.07 -26.32 1.72
CA GLU A 415 -14.45 -26.59 0.33
C GLU A 415 -15.63 -25.71 -0.11
N GLU A 416 -16.62 -25.52 0.76
CA GLU A 416 -17.74 -24.61 0.50
C GLU A 416 -17.24 -23.17 0.32
N LYS A 417 -16.35 -22.67 1.20
CA LYS A 417 -15.75 -21.34 1.07
C LYS A 417 -14.93 -21.21 -0.20
N LEU A 418 -14.11 -22.20 -0.57
CA LEU A 418 -13.33 -22.22 -1.80
C LEU A 418 -14.23 -22.12 -3.02
N SER A 419 -15.34 -22.89 -3.06
CA SER A 419 -16.29 -22.86 -4.18
C SER A 419 -17.02 -21.53 -4.35
N MET A 420 -16.98 -20.65 -3.35
CA MET A 420 -17.58 -19.31 -3.37
C MET A 420 -16.55 -18.20 -3.68
N ILE A 421 -15.26 -18.52 -3.83
CA ILE A 421 -14.26 -17.52 -4.20
C ILE A 421 -14.56 -16.98 -5.60
N ARG A 422 -14.54 -15.66 -5.72
CA ARG A 422 -14.69 -14.97 -7.00
C ARG A 422 -13.34 -14.54 -7.53
N ASN A 423 -13.15 -14.73 -8.84
CA ASN A 423 -11.92 -14.39 -9.54
C ASN A 423 -12.13 -13.10 -10.33
N GLN A 424 -11.47 -12.01 -9.97
CA GLN A 424 -11.44 -10.77 -10.74
C GLN A 424 -10.09 -10.65 -11.46
N ILE A 425 -10.11 -10.73 -12.79
CA ILE A 425 -8.90 -10.84 -13.61
C ILE A 425 -8.86 -9.73 -14.65
N GLY A 426 -7.80 -8.94 -14.59
CA GLY A 426 -7.44 -7.95 -15.60
C GLY A 426 -8.20 -6.65 -15.47
N TYR A 427 -9.49 -6.63 -15.76
CA TYR A 427 -10.29 -5.41 -15.84
C TYR A 427 -11.77 -5.66 -15.53
N PRO A 428 -12.53 -4.61 -15.11
CA PRO A 428 -13.95 -4.73 -14.79
C PRO A 428 -14.81 -4.90 -16.04
N GLU A 429 -15.95 -5.57 -15.89
CA GLU A 429 -16.96 -5.64 -16.94
C GLU A 429 -17.59 -4.27 -17.23
N LYS A 430 -17.75 -3.44 -16.19
CA LYS A 430 -18.29 -2.09 -16.26
C LYS A 430 -17.30 -1.09 -15.69
N TRP A 431 -16.84 -0.19 -16.54
CA TRP A 431 -15.95 0.88 -16.18
C TRP A 431 -16.66 1.97 -15.39
N ARG A 432 -15.90 2.66 -14.51
CA ARG A 432 -16.40 3.83 -13.79
C ARG A 432 -16.70 4.96 -14.77
N ASP A 433 -17.85 5.59 -14.58
CA ASP A 433 -18.26 6.77 -15.35
C ASP A 433 -17.71 8.04 -14.70
N TYR A 434 -16.94 8.81 -15.45
CA TYR A 434 -16.35 10.08 -15.03
C TYR A 434 -17.07 11.31 -15.60
N ALA A 435 -18.24 11.16 -16.25
CA ALA A 435 -18.95 12.27 -16.88
C ALA A 435 -19.27 13.43 -15.90
N ALA A 436 -19.47 13.12 -14.62
CA ALA A 436 -19.73 14.12 -13.59
C ALA A 436 -18.46 14.83 -13.07
N LEU A 437 -17.25 14.36 -13.39
CA LEU A 437 -16.00 14.99 -12.99
C LEU A 437 -15.60 16.07 -13.99
N ASN A 438 -15.69 17.33 -13.60
CA ASN A 438 -15.20 18.43 -14.41
C ASN A 438 -13.68 18.60 -14.23
N VAL A 439 -12.94 18.58 -15.33
CA VAL A 439 -11.49 18.79 -15.37
C VAL A 439 -11.17 20.05 -16.17
N ASP A 440 -10.34 20.91 -15.62
CA ASP A 440 -9.87 22.14 -16.22
C ASP A 440 -8.36 22.06 -16.48
N ARG A 441 -7.96 22.28 -17.72
CA ARG A 441 -6.55 22.23 -18.16
C ARG A 441 -5.65 23.26 -17.48
N GLU A 442 -6.24 24.31 -16.93
CA GLU A 442 -5.52 25.41 -16.30
C GLU A 442 -5.62 25.43 -14.77
N ASP A 443 -6.20 24.36 -14.14
CA ASP A 443 -6.49 24.38 -12.71
C ASP A 443 -6.12 23.06 -12.03
N LEU A 444 -4.81 22.86 -11.76
CA LEU A 444 -4.33 21.62 -11.11
C LEU A 444 -4.95 21.40 -9.73
N VAL A 445 -4.86 22.39 -8.83
CA VAL A 445 -5.40 22.30 -7.48
C VAL A 445 -6.90 22.02 -7.50
N GLY A 446 -7.66 22.76 -8.33
CA GLY A 446 -9.09 22.53 -8.49
C GLY A 446 -9.40 21.14 -9.05
N ASN A 447 -8.59 20.61 -9.97
CA ASN A 447 -8.77 19.25 -10.49
C ASN A 447 -8.57 18.21 -9.38
N THR A 448 -7.55 18.35 -8.55
CA THR A 448 -7.30 17.47 -7.42
C THR A 448 -8.45 17.50 -6.40
N LEU A 449 -8.93 18.69 -6.07
CA LEU A 449 -10.08 18.86 -5.16
C LEU A 449 -11.37 18.28 -5.75
N ARG A 450 -11.69 18.58 -7.01
CA ARG A 450 -12.88 18.02 -7.70
C ARG A 450 -12.82 16.50 -7.79
N SER A 451 -11.63 15.93 -8.02
CA SER A 451 -11.42 14.49 -8.01
C SER A 451 -11.67 13.88 -6.63
N ALA A 452 -11.24 14.56 -5.57
CA ALA A 452 -11.49 14.13 -4.19
C ALA A 452 -12.99 14.17 -3.85
N VAL A 453 -13.69 15.23 -4.26
CA VAL A 453 -15.16 15.34 -4.13
C VAL A 453 -15.87 14.22 -4.89
N PHE A 454 -15.45 13.95 -6.14
CA PHE A 454 -16.02 12.89 -6.97
C PHE A 454 -15.84 11.51 -6.33
N ARG A 455 -14.63 11.18 -5.83
CA ARG A 455 -14.37 9.91 -5.13
C ARG A 455 -15.19 9.80 -3.85
N ARG A 456 -15.25 10.85 -3.02
CA ARG A 456 -16.09 10.90 -1.82
C ARG A 456 -17.57 10.70 -2.17
N GLY A 457 -18.10 11.39 -3.17
CA GLY A 457 -19.47 11.22 -3.64
C GLY A 457 -19.77 9.79 -4.10
N SER A 458 -18.85 9.17 -4.85
CA SER A 458 -18.93 7.77 -5.26
C SER A 458 -19.00 6.84 -4.05
N MET A 459 -18.09 7.02 -3.06
CA MET A 459 -18.06 6.24 -1.82
C MET A 459 -19.37 6.42 -1.02
N LEU A 460 -19.82 7.65 -0.79
CA LEU A 460 -21.05 7.95 -0.04
C LEU A 460 -22.31 7.40 -0.73
N SER A 461 -22.31 7.34 -2.07
CA SER A 461 -23.44 6.81 -2.85
C SER A 461 -23.68 5.30 -2.62
N LYS A 462 -22.77 4.58 -1.99
CA LYS A 462 -22.92 3.16 -1.66
C LYS A 462 -23.83 2.92 -0.47
N LEU A 463 -23.96 3.90 0.42
CA LEU A 463 -24.77 3.77 1.65
C LEU A 463 -26.22 3.42 1.30
N GLY A 464 -26.75 2.39 1.95
CA GLY A 464 -28.10 1.89 1.73
C GLY A 464 -28.29 1.10 0.43
N LYS A 465 -27.21 0.83 -0.32
CA LYS A 465 -27.24 -0.04 -1.52
C LYS A 465 -26.63 -1.41 -1.18
N PRO A 466 -27.01 -2.45 -1.93
CA PRO A 466 -26.27 -3.71 -1.91
C PRO A 466 -24.79 -3.51 -2.27
N VAL A 467 -23.95 -4.40 -1.77
CA VAL A 467 -22.54 -4.44 -2.15
C VAL A 467 -22.39 -4.79 -3.62
N ASP A 468 -21.58 -4.04 -4.34
CA ASP A 468 -21.16 -4.39 -5.70
C ASP A 468 -20.00 -5.38 -5.63
N GLU A 469 -20.30 -6.66 -5.79
CA GLU A 469 -19.34 -7.75 -5.71
C GLU A 469 -18.26 -7.74 -6.82
N LYS A 470 -18.43 -6.88 -7.83
CA LYS A 470 -17.49 -6.71 -8.96
C LYS A 470 -16.67 -5.44 -8.86
N GLU A 471 -16.79 -4.68 -7.78
CA GLU A 471 -16.01 -3.47 -7.56
C GLU A 471 -14.53 -3.80 -7.32
N TRP A 472 -13.65 -3.01 -7.92
CA TRP A 472 -12.21 -3.07 -7.70
C TRP A 472 -11.80 -2.08 -6.61
N GLU A 473 -10.97 -2.54 -5.68
CA GLU A 473 -10.48 -1.71 -4.56
C GLU A 473 -9.27 -0.84 -4.94
N VAL A 474 -8.60 -1.19 -6.06
CA VAL A 474 -7.39 -0.49 -6.56
C VAL A 474 -7.55 -0.13 -8.03
N THR A 475 -6.72 0.79 -8.54
CA THR A 475 -6.65 1.08 -9.97
C THR A 475 -6.01 -0.10 -10.73
N LEU A 476 -6.37 -0.27 -11.99
CA LEU A 476 -5.87 -1.39 -12.80
C LEU A 476 -4.39 -1.24 -13.21
N ALA A 477 -3.81 -0.05 -13.02
CA ALA A 477 -2.38 0.22 -13.16
C ALA A 477 -1.54 -0.26 -11.97
N THR A 478 -2.20 -0.69 -10.88
CA THR A 478 -1.53 -1.21 -9.68
C THR A 478 -0.83 -2.54 -9.99
N VAL A 479 0.49 -2.58 -9.80
CA VAL A 479 1.27 -3.82 -9.89
C VAL A 479 1.16 -4.56 -8.56
N ASN A 480 0.07 -5.24 -8.37
CA ASN A 480 -0.21 -6.07 -7.19
C ASN A 480 -1.33 -7.06 -7.49
N ALA A 481 -1.51 -8.05 -6.60
CA ALA A 481 -2.69 -8.89 -6.47
C ALA A 481 -3.18 -8.82 -5.02
N TYR A 482 -4.44 -9.17 -4.76
CA TYR A 482 -4.95 -9.18 -3.39
C TYR A 482 -6.17 -10.09 -3.24
N TYR A 483 -6.29 -10.68 -2.04
CA TYR A 483 -7.52 -11.31 -1.59
C TYR A 483 -8.34 -10.35 -0.72
N SER A 484 -9.63 -10.19 -1.04
CA SER A 484 -10.58 -9.41 -0.23
C SER A 484 -11.44 -10.35 0.62
N PRO A 485 -11.24 -10.41 1.97
CA PRO A 485 -11.96 -11.34 2.84
C PRO A 485 -13.47 -11.10 2.87
N SER A 486 -13.90 -9.84 2.88
CA SER A 486 -15.31 -9.46 2.92
C SER A 486 -16.04 -9.71 1.59
N MET A 487 -15.30 -9.67 0.47
CA MET A 487 -15.80 -10.02 -0.86
C MET A 487 -15.64 -11.52 -1.17
N ASN A 488 -14.80 -12.24 -0.43
CA ASN A 488 -14.33 -13.58 -0.76
C ASN A 488 -13.88 -13.66 -2.22
N SER A 489 -12.98 -12.74 -2.62
CA SER A 489 -12.49 -12.64 -4.00
C SER A 489 -10.97 -12.52 -4.06
N VAL A 490 -10.36 -13.13 -5.09
CA VAL A 490 -8.98 -12.88 -5.52
C VAL A 490 -8.97 -11.93 -6.70
N ASN A 491 -8.06 -10.96 -6.70
CA ASN A 491 -8.10 -9.82 -7.60
C ASN A 491 -6.72 -9.61 -8.23
N PHE A 492 -6.66 -9.62 -9.56
CA PHE A 492 -5.44 -9.47 -10.36
C PHE A 492 -5.59 -8.33 -11.35
N PRO A 493 -5.24 -7.08 -10.99
CA PRO A 493 -5.20 -5.96 -11.93
C PRO A 493 -4.38 -6.29 -13.18
N ALA A 494 -4.78 -5.78 -14.34
CA ALA A 494 -4.09 -6.07 -15.60
C ALA A 494 -2.58 -5.73 -15.55
N ALA A 495 -2.21 -4.75 -14.75
CA ALA A 495 -0.83 -4.26 -14.63
C ALA A 495 0.16 -5.31 -14.10
N ILE A 496 -0.25 -6.29 -13.27
CA ILE A 496 0.63 -7.36 -12.79
C ILE A 496 0.74 -8.52 -13.80
N LEU A 497 -0.25 -8.67 -14.70
CA LEU A 497 -0.37 -9.80 -15.62
C LEU A 497 0.54 -9.63 -16.86
N GLN A 498 1.82 -9.40 -16.63
CA GLN A 498 2.89 -9.18 -17.61
C GLN A 498 4.19 -9.82 -17.11
N PRO A 499 5.20 -10.05 -17.99
CA PRO A 499 6.52 -10.43 -17.54
C PRO A 499 7.09 -9.48 -16.48
N PRO A 500 7.72 -9.97 -15.40
CA PRO A 500 8.15 -11.36 -15.19
C PRO A 500 7.14 -12.25 -14.47
N PHE A 501 5.96 -11.75 -14.08
CA PHE A 501 4.96 -12.54 -13.37
C PHE A 501 4.24 -13.52 -14.30
N PHE A 502 3.74 -13.01 -15.42
CA PHE A 502 2.90 -13.74 -16.36
C PHE A 502 3.33 -13.50 -17.82
N ASP A 503 3.45 -14.56 -18.57
CA ASP A 503 3.75 -14.52 -20.00
C ASP A 503 3.02 -15.69 -20.68
N PRO A 504 1.99 -15.44 -21.51
CA PRO A 504 1.22 -16.51 -22.14
C PRO A 504 2.04 -17.39 -23.10
N GLU A 505 3.23 -16.94 -23.52
CA GLU A 505 4.08 -17.61 -24.50
C GLU A 505 5.22 -18.43 -23.85
N ILE A 506 5.44 -18.27 -22.52
CA ILE A 506 6.50 -19.01 -21.80
C ILE A 506 6.00 -20.41 -21.39
N ASP A 507 6.95 -21.30 -21.07
CA ASP A 507 6.64 -22.64 -20.56
C ASP A 507 5.81 -22.57 -19.25
N PRO A 508 4.97 -23.60 -18.99
CA PRO A 508 4.10 -23.61 -17.80
C PRO A 508 4.85 -23.46 -16.49
N ALA A 509 6.06 -24.05 -16.37
CA ALA A 509 6.82 -24.02 -15.12
C ALA A 509 7.14 -22.59 -14.67
N VAL A 510 7.53 -21.72 -15.59
CA VAL A 510 7.83 -20.31 -15.29
C VAL A 510 6.56 -19.56 -14.90
N ASN A 511 5.44 -19.76 -15.59
CA ASN A 511 4.17 -19.12 -15.24
C ASN A 511 3.63 -19.60 -13.89
N PHE A 512 3.70 -20.91 -13.60
CA PHE A 512 3.29 -21.41 -12.29
C PHE A 512 4.25 -20.95 -11.19
N GLY A 513 5.57 -20.83 -11.45
CA GLY A 513 6.54 -20.27 -10.52
C GLY A 513 6.37 -18.76 -10.28
N GLY A 514 5.97 -18.01 -11.31
CA GLY A 514 5.68 -16.57 -11.23
C GLY A 514 4.28 -16.28 -10.69
N ILE A 515 3.35 -15.97 -11.61
CA ILE A 515 1.98 -15.61 -11.26
C ILE A 515 1.21 -16.74 -10.57
N GLY A 516 1.56 -18.00 -10.84
CA GLY A 516 0.91 -19.14 -10.19
C GLY A 516 1.13 -19.18 -8.69
N VAL A 517 2.37 -18.92 -8.23
CA VAL A 517 2.66 -18.80 -6.78
C VAL A 517 1.96 -17.59 -6.19
N VAL A 518 1.93 -16.45 -6.88
CA VAL A 518 1.18 -15.26 -6.42
C VAL A 518 -0.31 -15.56 -6.32
N ALA A 519 -0.90 -16.21 -7.31
CA ALA A 519 -2.32 -16.57 -7.27
C ALA A 519 -2.63 -17.60 -6.18
N GLY A 520 -1.75 -18.57 -5.97
CA GLY A 520 -1.85 -19.52 -4.87
C GLY A 520 -1.71 -18.85 -3.50
N HIS A 521 -0.85 -17.82 -3.37
CA HIS A 521 -0.73 -16.98 -2.18
C HIS A 521 -2.06 -16.27 -1.88
N GLU A 522 -2.68 -15.62 -2.88
CA GLU A 522 -3.97 -14.94 -2.69
C GLU A 522 -5.09 -15.92 -2.33
N LEU A 523 -5.14 -17.08 -2.96
CA LEU A 523 -6.09 -18.15 -2.60
C LEU A 523 -5.87 -18.63 -1.17
N THR A 524 -4.62 -18.74 -0.72
CA THR A 524 -4.29 -19.17 0.65
C THR A 524 -4.72 -18.13 1.69
N HIS A 525 -4.73 -16.84 1.34
CA HIS A 525 -5.27 -15.79 2.22
C HIS A 525 -6.73 -15.99 2.61
N ALA A 526 -7.51 -16.73 1.83
CA ALA A 526 -8.87 -17.11 2.25
C ALA A 526 -8.88 -18.00 3.51
N PHE A 527 -7.77 -18.66 3.80
CA PHE A 527 -7.66 -19.70 4.82
C PHE A 527 -6.57 -19.42 5.87
N ASP A 528 -5.84 -18.32 5.78
CA ASP A 528 -4.83 -17.88 6.76
C ASP A 528 -5.48 -17.50 8.11
N ASP A 529 -4.69 -17.01 9.06
CA ASP A 529 -5.15 -16.64 10.41
C ASP A 529 -6.17 -15.49 10.43
N GLN A 530 -6.23 -14.65 9.39
CA GLN A 530 -7.22 -13.58 9.22
C GLN A 530 -8.37 -14.03 8.33
N GLY A 531 -8.09 -14.63 7.17
CA GLY A 531 -9.09 -15.14 6.26
C GLY A 531 -9.99 -16.22 6.90
N ALA A 532 -9.44 -17.04 7.82
CA ALA A 532 -10.20 -18.00 8.58
C ALA A 532 -11.29 -17.38 9.49
N LYS A 533 -11.26 -16.08 9.73
CA LYS A 533 -12.30 -15.37 10.49
C LYS A 533 -13.56 -15.06 9.67
N PHE A 534 -13.47 -15.17 8.34
CA PHE A 534 -14.56 -14.87 7.41
C PHE A 534 -15.09 -16.13 6.74
N ASP A 535 -16.42 -16.26 6.67
CA ASP A 535 -17.09 -17.35 5.94
C ASP A 535 -17.04 -17.15 4.42
N GLY A 536 -17.56 -18.11 3.65
CA GLY A 536 -17.56 -18.06 2.18
C GLY A 536 -18.42 -16.93 1.58
N LYS A 537 -19.29 -16.31 2.38
CA LYS A 537 -20.08 -15.13 1.98
C LYS A 537 -19.43 -13.81 2.36
N GLY A 538 -18.26 -13.84 3.01
CA GLY A 538 -17.55 -12.66 3.46
C GLY A 538 -17.98 -12.11 4.83
N ASN A 539 -18.82 -12.84 5.58
CA ASN A 539 -19.19 -12.42 6.93
C ASN A 539 -18.08 -12.76 7.92
N LEU A 540 -17.85 -11.88 8.89
CA LEU A 540 -16.94 -12.11 10.02
C LEU A 540 -17.52 -13.21 10.93
N ARG A 541 -17.34 -14.43 10.52
CA ARG A 541 -17.85 -15.64 11.16
C ARG A 541 -16.87 -16.79 10.97
N SER A 542 -16.33 -17.32 12.08
CA SER A 542 -15.46 -18.49 12.01
C SER A 542 -16.24 -19.71 11.47
N TRP A 543 -15.66 -20.36 10.48
CA TRP A 543 -16.17 -21.59 9.87
C TRP A 543 -15.44 -22.85 10.37
N GLN A 544 -14.28 -22.66 11.01
CA GLN A 544 -13.52 -23.74 11.63
C GLN A 544 -14.16 -24.20 12.94
N THR A 545 -14.09 -25.51 13.24
CA THR A 545 -14.37 -25.97 14.57
C THR A 545 -13.34 -25.47 15.57
N ARG A 546 -13.70 -25.38 16.85
CA ARG A 546 -12.79 -24.90 17.90
C ARG A 546 -11.51 -25.76 18.00
N ASP A 547 -11.64 -27.08 17.86
CA ASP A 547 -10.53 -28.02 17.98
C ASP A 547 -9.60 -27.94 16.76
N ASP A 548 -10.14 -27.80 15.55
CA ASP A 548 -9.33 -27.66 14.35
C ASP A 548 -8.64 -26.31 14.29
N ARG A 549 -9.29 -25.25 14.78
CA ARG A 549 -8.64 -23.94 14.94
C ARG A 549 -7.43 -24.03 15.89
N LYS A 550 -7.52 -24.80 16.99
CA LYS A 550 -6.38 -25.01 17.88
C LYS A 550 -5.25 -25.72 17.17
N LYS A 551 -5.51 -26.79 16.42
CA LYS A 551 -4.50 -27.50 15.63
C LYS A 551 -3.89 -26.60 14.55
N PHE A 552 -4.69 -25.77 13.88
CA PHE A 552 -4.19 -24.78 12.92
C PHE A 552 -3.18 -23.83 13.57
N VAL A 553 -3.49 -23.28 14.76
CA VAL A 553 -2.55 -22.43 15.52
C VAL A 553 -1.27 -23.20 15.90
N GLU A 554 -1.37 -24.48 16.25
CA GLU A 554 -0.20 -25.33 16.53
C GLU A 554 0.69 -25.49 15.29
N GLN A 555 0.11 -25.67 14.10
CA GLN A 555 0.87 -25.73 12.84
C GLN A 555 1.52 -24.39 12.51
N THR A 556 0.79 -23.28 12.59
CA THR A 556 1.31 -21.96 12.28
C THR A 556 2.37 -21.47 13.27
N ASN A 557 2.40 -21.97 14.51
CA ASN A 557 3.46 -21.67 15.48
C ASN A 557 4.85 -22.14 14.99
N CYS A 558 4.93 -23.17 14.16
CA CYS A 558 6.17 -23.57 13.50
C CYS A 558 6.71 -22.45 12.62
N GLU A 559 5.86 -21.85 11.78
CA GLU A 559 6.24 -20.72 10.92
C GLU A 559 6.60 -19.49 11.75
N VAL A 560 5.85 -19.18 12.82
CA VAL A 560 6.18 -18.09 13.74
C VAL A 560 7.59 -18.27 14.33
N ALA A 561 7.95 -19.49 14.74
CA ALA A 561 9.27 -19.78 15.29
C ALA A 561 10.37 -19.72 14.21
N GLN A 562 10.12 -20.29 13.02
CA GLN A 562 11.04 -20.30 11.89
C GLN A 562 11.44 -18.88 11.48
N TYR A 563 10.46 -18.04 11.16
CA TYR A 563 10.72 -16.67 10.71
C TYR A 563 11.09 -15.73 11.86
N GLY A 564 10.61 -15.98 13.09
CA GLY A 564 11.00 -15.22 14.28
C GLY A 564 12.44 -15.49 14.76
N GLY A 565 13.02 -16.63 14.39
CA GLY A 565 14.43 -16.95 14.61
C GLY A 565 15.39 -16.32 13.59
N ALA A 566 14.84 -15.83 12.47
CA ALA A 566 15.63 -15.19 11.43
C ALA A 566 16.09 -13.78 11.85
N VAL A 567 17.29 -13.40 11.44
CA VAL A 567 17.90 -12.12 11.80
C VAL A 567 17.67 -11.11 10.67
N ALA A 568 17.12 -9.95 10.99
CA ALA A 568 16.99 -8.86 10.03
C ALA A 568 18.38 -8.43 9.50
N ALA A 569 18.43 -8.04 8.20
CA ALA A 569 19.67 -7.56 7.60
C ALA A 569 20.30 -6.41 8.43
N PRO A 570 21.64 -6.31 8.51
CA PRO A 570 22.31 -5.24 9.25
C PRO A 570 21.93 -3.87 8.69
N GLY A 571 21.52 -2.94 9.57
CA GLY A 571 21.32 -1.52 9.24
C GLY A 571 22.59 -0.71 9.45
N ASP A 572 22.64 0.51 8.86
CA ASP A 572 23.84 1.36 8.86
C ASP A 572 24.13 2.13 10.18
N ASP A 573 23.20 2.15 11.15
CA ASP A 573 23.26 3.17 12.21
C ASP A 573 24.08 2.81 13.46
N ASP A 574 24.53 1.56 13.64
CA ASP A 574 25.46 1.16 14.73
C ASP A 574 25.93 -0.28 14.51
N ASP A 575 27.23 -0.47 14.27
CA ASP A 575 27.86 -1.81 14.19
C ASP A 575 27.76 -2.58 15.52
N ASP A 576 27.49 -1.90 16.64
CA ASP A 576 27.38 -2.45 17.99
C ASP A 576 25.93 -2.72 18.46
N ALA A 577 24.90 -2.38 17.67
CA ALA A 577 23.52 -2.64 18.08
C ALA A 577 23.20 -4.14 17.97
N PRO A 578 22.52 -4.76 18.97
CA PRO A 578 22.15 -6.16 18.91
C PRO A 578 21.28 -6.44 17.68
N GLN A 579 21.58 -7.52 16.97
CA GLN A 579 20.78 -7.98 15.83
C GLN A 579 19.33 -8.17 16.27
N GLN A 580 18.40 -7.57 15.52
CA GLN A 580 16.98 -7.69 15.82
C GLN A 580 16.38 -8.85 15.00
N ASN A 581 15.73 -9.78 15.69
CA ASN A 581 15.01 -10.86 15.03
C ASN A 581 13.76 -10.30 14.30
N LEU A 582 13.38 -10.95 13.22
CA LEU A 582 12.12 -10.68 12.53
C LEU A 582 10.93 -11.00 13.45
N ASN A 583 9.83 -10.29 13.27
CA ASN A 583 8.61 -10.59 14.01
C ASN A 583 7.78 -11.65 13.26
N GLY A 584 8.06 -12.93 13.50
CA GLY A 584 7.38 -14.04 12.84
C GLY A 584 5.85 -14.03 13.04
N LYS A 585 5.36 -13.52 14.18
CA LYS A 585 3.91 -13.38 14.40
C LYS A 585 3.29 -12.26 13.56
N PHE A 586 4.01 -11.17 13.35
CA PHE A 586 3.55 -10.07 12.51
C PHE A 586 3.49 -10.47 11.03
N ALA A 587 4.48 -11.25 10.58
CA ALA A 587 4.56 -11.72 9.20
C ALA A 587 3.79 -13.04 8.95
N LEU A 588 3.15 -13.64 9.96
CA LEU A 588 2.56 -14.96 9.89
C LEU A 588 1.60 -15.13 8.72
N ARG A 589 0.69 -14.18 8.53
CA ARG A 589 -0.29 -14.20 7.47
C ARG A 589 0.39 -14.35 6.10
N GLU A 590 1.40 -13.53 5.83
CA GLU A 590 2.10 -13.50 4.55
C GLU A 590 2.98 -14.75 4.35
N ASN A 591 3.64 -15.19 5.42
CA ASN A 591 4.47 -16.41 5.36
C ASN A 591 3.62 -17.66 5.12
N THR A 592 2.47 -17.78 5.79
CA THR A 592 1.53 -18.89 5.57
C THR A 592 0.99 -18.89 4.13
N ALA A 593 0.72 -17.70 3.58
CA ALA A 593 0.27 -17.55 2.20
C ALA A 593 1.37 -17.90 1.17
N ASP A 594 2.63 -17.49 1.42
CA ASP A 594 3.77 -17.87 0.57
C ASP A 594 4.00 -19.38 0.54
N ASN A 595 3.98 -20.03 1.72
CA ASN A 595 4.16 -21.48 1.82
C ASN A 595 3.03 -22.25 1.12
N GLY A 596 1.77 -21.85 1.34
CA GLY A 596 0.61 -22.45 0.67
C GLY A 596 0.63 -22.20 -0.84
N GLY A 597 0.92 -20.97 -1.25
CA GLY A 597 0.99 -20.57 -2.65
C GLY A 597 2.02 -21.36 -3.45
N LEU A 598 3.26 -21.50 -2.93
CA LEU A 598 4.32 -22.28 -3.56
C LEU A 598 3.88 -23.74 -3.75
N ARG A 599 3.30 -24.34 -2.71
CA ARG A 599 2.86 -25.74 -2.73
C ARG A 599 1.74 -25.99 -3.74
N ILE A 600 0.69 -25.18 -3.69
CA ILE A 600 -0.48 -25.29 -4.57
C ILE A 600 -0.05 -25.11 -6.03
N ALA A 601 0.81 -24.12 -6.31
CA ALA A 601 1.29 -23.84 -7.65
C ALA A 601 2.14 -24.98 -8.21
N TYR A 602 2.99 -25.62 -7.39
CA TYR A 602 3.77 -26.77 -7.82
C TYR A 602 2.90 -27.98 -8.14
N LEU A 603 1.89 -28.27 -7.32
CA LEU A 603 0.96 -29.37 -7.57
C LEU A 603 0.16 -29.12 -8.86
N ALA A 604 -0.31 -27.89 -9.07
CA ALA A 604 -0.99 -27.48 -10.27
C ALA A 604 -0.11 -27.61 -11.54
N LEU A 605 1.18 -27.23 -11.45
CA LEU A 605 2.15 -27.44 -12.51
C LEU A 605 2.29 -28.91 -12.86
N ARG A 606 2.53 -29.77 -11.85
CA ARG A 606 2.69 -31.22 -12.03
C ARG A 606 1.50 -31.81 -12.77
N ASP A 607 0.28 -31.49 -12.33
CA ASP A 607 -0.96 -32.01 -12.91
C ASP A 607 -1.18 -31.46 -14.33
N THR A 608 -0.81 -30.20 -14.59
CA THR A 608 -0.86 -29.58 -15.92
C THR A 608 0.09 -30.26 -16.89
N LEU A 609 1.34 -30.52 -16.49
CA LEU A 609 2.32 -31.20 -17.33
C LEU A 609 1.90 -32.64 -17.60
N ALA A 610 1.43 -33.35 -16.56
CA ALA A 610 0.93 -34.74 -16.74
C ALA A 610 -0.25 -34.81 -17.73
N ALA A 611 -1.18 -33.87 -17.69
CA ALA A 611 -2.28 -33.76 -18.66
C ALA A 611 -1.80 -33.52 -20.10
N GLN A 612 -0.60 -32.94 -20.27
CA GLN A 612 0.07 -32.74 -21.58
C GLN A 612 0.98 -33.90 -21.97
N GLY A 613 1.06 -34.97 -21.19
CA GLY A 613 2.00 -36.08 -21.41
C GLY A 613 3.46 -35.72 -21.14
N LYS A 614 3.71 -34.66 -20.37
CA LYS A 614 5.03 -34.17 -19.97
C LYS A 614 5.31 -34.47 -18.49
N SER A 615 6.59 -34.34 -18.11
CA SER A 615 7.08 -34.54 -16.74
C SER A 615 7.72 -33.28 -16.21
N VAL A 616 7.66 -33.09 -14.88
CA VAL A 616 8.43 -32.06 -14.18
C VAL A 616 9.95 -32.25 -14.30
N ASP A 617 10.40 -33.43 -14.77
CA ASP A 617 11.80 -33.76 -15.02
C ASP A 617 12.26 -33.48 -16.46
N ASP A 618 11.35 -33.12 -17.37
CA ASP A 618 11.68 -32.67 -18.72
C ASP A 618 12.53 -31.41 -18.68
N LYS A 619 13.47 -31.27 -19.59
CA LYS A 619 14.44 -30.18 -19.59
C LYS A 619 14.18 -29.16 -20.69
N ILE A 620 14.26 -27.87 -20.31
CA ILE A 620 14.27 -26.72 -21.20
C ILE A 620 15.49 -25.86 -20.81
N ASP A 621 16.31 -25.47 -21.77
CA ASP A 621 17.53 -24.66 -21.56
C ASP A 621 18.49 -25.22 -20.49
N GLY A 622 18.56 -26.55 -20.37
CA GLY A 622 19.42 -27.24 -19.41
C GLY A 622 18.87 -27.40 -17.99
N TYR A 623 17.72 -26.80 -17.66
CA TYR A 623 17.02 -26.94 -16.39
C TYR A 623 15.76 -27.80 -16.54
N THR A 624 15.45 -28.60 -15.52
CA THR A 624 14.18 -29.34 -15.50
C THR A 624 13.00 -28.38 -15.28
N GLU A 625 11.80 -28.76 -15.70
CA GLU A 625 10.57 -27.97 -15.45
C GLU A 625 10.41 -27.64 -13.97
N LYS A 626 10.69 -28.56 -13.04
CA LYS A 626 10.68 -28.28 -11.60
C LYS A 626 11.75 -27.24 -11.18
N GLN A 627 12.95 -27.28 -11.77
CA GLN A 627 13.96 -26.24 -11.49
C GLN A 627 13.54 -24.88 -12.05
N ARG A 628 12.95 -24.84 -13.25
CA ARG A 628 12.43 -23.61 -13.86
C ARG A 628 11.30 -23.01 -13.04
N PHE A 629 10.44 -23.84 -12.44
CA PHE A 629 9.41 -23.40 -11.49
C PHE A 629 10.00 -22.65 -10.29
N PHE A 630 10.98 -23.26 -9.60
CA PHE A 630 11.61 -22.60 -8.44
C PHE A 630 12.43 -21.37 -8.85
N LEU A 631 13.09 -21.38 -10.01
CA LEU A 631 13.79 -20.21 -10.54
C LEU A 631 12.81 -19.07 -10.88
N GLY A 632 11.67 -19.39 -11.51
CA GLY A 632 10.61 -18.42 -11.77
C GLY A 632 10.10 -17.80 -10.49
N PHE A 633 9.82 -18.60 -9.45
CA PHE A 633 9.42 -18.12 -8.12
C PHE A 633 10.48 -17.20 -7.52
N ALA A 634 11.73 -17.63 -7.43
CA ALA A 634 12.77 -16.82 -6.81
C ALA A 634 13.00 -15.49 -7.54
N GLN A 635 12.97 -15.53 -8.89
CA GLN A 635 13.30 -14.36 -9.70
C GLN A 635 12.24 -13.25 -9.66
N VAL A 636 11.01 -13.52 -9.31
CA VAL A 636 10.02 -12.44 -9.04
C VAL A 636 10.33 -11.69 -7.76
N TRP A 637 11.12 -12.24 -6.86
CA TRP A 637 11.51 -11.62 -5.58
C TRP A 637 12.92 -11.04 -5.59
N CYS A 638 13.68 -11.10 -6.71
CA CYS A 638 14.99 -10.45 -6.79
C CYS A 638 14.88 -8.96 -6.58
N GLU A 639 15.60 -8.44 -5.59
CA GLU A 639 15.56 -7.02 -5.23
C GLU A 639 16.85 -6.54 -4.57
N ASN A 640 17.09 -5.24 -4.70
CA ASN A 640 18.04 -4.47 -3.92
C ASN A 640 17.27 -3.43 -3.10
N GLU A 641 17.68 -3.20 -1.87
CA GLU A 641 17.09 -2.21 -0.98
C GLU A 641 18.18 -1.38 -0.33
N GLU A 642 17.95 -0.05 -0.23
CA GLU A 642 18.79 0.82 0.59
C GLU A 642 18.67 0.42 2.05
N LYS A 643 19.80 0.35 2.74
CA LYS A 643 19.81 0.00 4.15
C LYS A 643 18.99 1.00 4.98
N LEU A 644 18.08 0.48 5.77
CA LEU A 644 17.18 1.28 6.59
C LEU A 644 17.56 1.20 8.07
N PRO A 645 17.24 2.26 8.87
CA PRO A 645 17.37 2.18 10.32
C PRO A 645 16.62 0.97 10.88
N ARG A 646 17.27 0.17 11.73
CA ARG A 646 16.73 -1.07 12.31
C ARG A 646 15.44 -0.89 13.14
N LYS A 647 15.12 0.33 13.59
CA LYS A 647 14.05 0.62 14.56
C LYS A 647 12.84 1.31 13.92
N ARG A 648 12.41 0.87 12.73
CA ARG A 648 11.15 1.35 12.13
C ARG A 648 9.95 0.64 12.75
N PRO A 649 8.80 1.31 12.89
CA PRO A 649 7.53 0.61 13.13
C PRO A 649 7.32 -0.43 12.03
N LEU A 650 6.89 -1.62 12.41
CA LEU A 650 6.49 -2.66 11.47
C LEU A 650 5.17 -2.23 10.83
N ILE A 651 5.23 -1.65 9.64
CA ILE A 651 4.07 -1.18 8.89
C ILE A 651 3.66 -2.23 7.85
N ASP A 652 4.66 -2.83 7.18
CA ASP A 652 4.46 -3.86 6.17
C ASP A 652 4.71 -5.26 6.76
N PRO A 653 3.74 -6.21 6.70
CA PRO A 653 3.92 -7.58 7.18
C PRO A 653 4.75 -8.44 6.22
N HIS A 654 4.95 -7.99 4.97
CA HIS A 654 5.73 -8.75 4.01
C HIS A 654 7.22 -8.70 4.37
N LEU A 655 7.84 -9.86 4.32
CA LEU A 655 9.29 -9.96 4.48
C LEU A 655 10.00 -9.61 3.17
N ALA A 656 11.27 -9.22 3.26
CA ALA A 656 12.11 -8.97 2.10
C ALA A 656 12.34 -10.25 1.28
N GLY A 657 12.67 -10.09 -0.01
CA GLY A 657 12.83 -11.18 -0.98
C GLY A 657 13.65 -12.38 -0.51
N PRO A 658 14.83 -12.20 0.14
CA PRO A 658 15.60 -13.32 0.67
C PRO A 658 14.83 -14.23 1.62
N TRP A 659 13.98 -13.64 2.48
CA TRP A 659 13.18 -14.39 3.45
C TRP A 659 11.95 -15.03 2.81
N ARG A 660 11.31 -14.35 1.87
CA ARG A 660 10.18 -14.91 1.10
C ARG A 660 10.63 -16.13 0.28
N VAL A 661 11.81 -16.09 -0.34
CA VAL A 661 12.34 -17.21 -1.14
C VAL A 661 12.90 -18.31 -0.26
N ASN A 662 13.96 -18.03 0.49
CA ASN A 662 14.66 -19.06 1.27
C ASN A 662 13.77 -19.63 2.37
N GLY A 663 13.01 -18.79 3.07
CA GLY A 663 12.09 -19.21 4.12
C GLY A 663 10.99 -20.14 3.63
N THR A 664 10.54 -19.96 2.40
CA THR A 664 9.47 -20.77 1.81
C THR A 664 10.00 -22.06 1.20
N VAL A 665 11.09 -22.03 0.39
CA VAL A 665 11.59 -23.23 -0.27
C VAL A 665 12.10 -24.31 0.69
N GLN A 666 12.63 -23.92 1.86
CA GLN A 666 13.10 -24.88 2.87
C GLN A 666 11.96 -25.69 3.51
N ASN A 667 10.70 -25.25 3.36
CA ASN A 667 9.52 -25.97 3.81
C ASN A 667 8.95 -26.94 2.75
N PHE A 668 9.58 -27.01 1.59
CA PHE A 668 9.07 -27.80 0.47
C PHE A 668 10.08 -28.85 -0.01
N GLU A 669 9.82 -30.12 0.28
CA GLU A 669 10.74 -31.23 0.02
C GLU A 669 11.12 -31.37 -1.46
N GLU A 670 10.20 -31.05 -2.38
CA GLU A 670 10.42 -31.10 -3.82
C GLU A 670 11.52 -30.13 -4.28
N PHE A 671 11.73 -29.02 -3.55
CA PHE A 671 12.87 -28.14 -3.78
C PHE A 671 14.20 -28.87 -3.58
N GLY A 672 14.38 -29.54 -2.44
CA GLY A 672 15.57 -30.31 -2.14
C GLY A 672 15.85 -31.38 -3.21
N LYS A 673 14.81 -32.06 -3.68
CA LYS A 673 14.89 -33.04 -4.77
C LYS A 673 15.26 -32.39 -6.12
N ALA A 674 14.72 -31.20 -6.42
CA ALA A 674 14.97 -30.48 -7.68
C ALA A 674 16.43 -30.06 -7.83
N PHE A 675 17.06 -29.64 -6.75
CA PHE A 675 18.44 -29.15 -6.74
C PHE A 675 19.43 -30.17 -6.17
N ALA A 676 19.02 -31.44 -5.96
CA ALA A 676 19.83 -32.51 -5.43
C ALA A 676 20.49 -32.18 -4.06
N CYS A 677 19.77 -31.45 -3.20
CA CYS A 677 20.24 -31.11 -1.88
C CYS A 677 20.26 -32.33 -0.94
N THR A 678 21.25 -32.36 -0.04
CA THR A 678 21.31 -33.36 1.02
C THR A 678 20.47 -32.90 2.22
N LYS A 679 19.67 -33.79 2.78
CA LYS A 679 18.85 -33.50 3.95
C LYS A 679 19.72 -33.02 5.13
N GLY A 680 19.37 -31.90 5.73
CA GLY A 680 20.18 -31.20 6.75
C GLY A 680 20.91 -29.97 6.22
N GLN A 681 20.99 -29.74 4.91
CA GLN A 681 21.46 -28.47 4.35
C GLN A 681 20.44 -27.33 4.61
N PRO A 682 20.85 -26.06 4.59
CA PRO A 682 19.99 -24.93 4.93
C PRO A 682 18.67 -24.89 4.17
N MET A 683 18.69 -25.13 2.84
CA MET A 683 17.47 -25.13 2.02
C MET A 683 16.75 -26.50 1.97
N TYR A 684 17.25 -27.52 2.69
CA TYR A 684 16.61 -28.83 2.85
C TYR A 684 16.79 -29.33 4.29
N PRO A 685 16.18 -28.67 5.30
CA PRO A 685 16.36 -28.99 6.72
C PRO A 685 15.80 -30.38 7.07
N VAL A 686 16.19 -30.90 8.23
CA VAL A 686 15.71 -32.20 8.74
C VAL A 686 14.20 -32.15 9.03
N SER A 687 13.72 -31.01 9.55
CA SER A 687 12.31 -30.72 9.81
C SER A 687 11.90 -29.43 9.10
N SER A 688 10.69 -29.39 8.59
CA SER A 688 10.10 -28.23 7.91
C SER A 688 8.72 -27.91 8.46
N CYS A 689 8.29 -26.67 8.33
CA CYS A 689 6.93 -26.26 8.68
C CYS A 689 5.96 -26.60 7.55
N ARG A 690 4.79 -27.12 7.90
CA ARG A 690 3.72 -27.40 6.94
C ARG A 690 2.38 -27.04 7.54
N VAL A 691 1.70 -26.08 6.93
CA VAL A 691 0.32 -25.70 7.28
C VAL A 691 -0.65 -26.25 6.23
N TRP A 692 -0.27 -26.13 4.96
CA TRP A 692 -1.00 -26.58 3.76
C TRP A 692 -0.33 -27.75 3.03
#